data_b4d569161f78c8b9a77e5e78049699e9
#
_entry.id   b4d569161f78c8b9a77e5e78049699e9
#
_cell.length_a   1.000
_cell.length_b   1.000
_cell.length_c   1.000
_cell.angle_alpha   90.00
_cell.angle_beta   90.00
_cell.angle_gamma   90.00
#
_symmetry.space_group_name_H-M   'P 1'
#
loop_
_entity.id
_entity.type
_entity.pdbx_description
1 polymer ?
#
loop_
_entity_poly.entity_id
_entity_poly.type
_entity_poly.pdbx_seq_one_letter_code
_entity_poly.pdbx_strand_id
1 'polypeptide(L)'
;MKKKKQEKTKNNKLRVILGTFITLIVLIGSAYLSIPIFKNINYGLDLQGGFEVLYEIEPLDGNKLTSDMVYNTYKAILKRVDILGVNEPEIAIEDNNKIRIALAGIKNKEEAREVISSTAVLSFRDYNDNLLMTSDVLGGEAKVTTDQYGHPAVSLSIKDTDKFYNVTNKVKDMNNNVIVIWLDYDENNDSFSKEKDKCGSLSTSRCLSAARVDRAFASDVIIQGNFTTEEATSLVELINSGSLPTKLNEISSRTVEATYGEAALNKTLVAGIIGIILVLLIMILMYHFSGFIAGTALVVYTMLSFLVFYLIEGTLTLPGIAAMLLGIGMAVDASVISFERIKDQLKIGKPLKEAVAIGNKESLSSILDANITTMIVAVILFILGQSSVKGFATMLIINILLTIIVLVFISKAVVALFAGSGVFDNKVNLFIGLSKKKIIPAKEVRIPFKKLDFVKSRKIVLPIVLLVLVGGLTYSVITHFNFAVDFTGGTSITINTTDDISLGDYTINKIDRTKDSTNIVINEKLTKEEIEALSNKLEEEYHTTSNIYVVSDMVKKQLIKNAIMAVIISLIGIIIYVSFRFRFNYAISGIVALMHDALITIIFFGVFKLQIDSVFIAAILTIIGYSINDTIVTFDMIRRNYNQRKIKNKDDLPELVNDSVRLTFFRSLMTTATTIVPIICLIVLGSHEILNFNIALLVGFIAGVFSSIYISNSLWLMLEGRRLSKPKKEVKKKIEKEEMQIKGINC
;
A
#
# COMPACT_ATOMS: atom_id res chain seq x y z
N MET A 1 58.11 4.18 -22.22
CA MET A 1 57.22 4.42 -21.07
C MET A 1 56.29 5.62 -21.23
N LYS A 2 56.74 6.80 -21.68
CA LYS A 2 55.88 7.99 -21.85
C LYS A 2 54.71 7.79 -22.83
N LYS A 3 54.90 7.16 -24.01
CA LYS A 3 53.81 6.88 -24.99
C LYS A 3 52.72 5.96 -24.43
N LYS A 4 53.08 4.86 -23.76
CA LYS A 4 52.08 3.94 -23.09
C LYS A 4 51.29 4.65 -21.97
N LYS A 5 51.92 5.62 -21.28
CA LYS A 5 51.26 6.41 -20.23
C LYS A 5 50.29 7.45 -20.84
N GLN A 6 50.63 8.03 -22.01
CA GLN A 6 49.77 8.96 -22.76
C GLN A 6 48.56 8.23 -23.40
N GLU A 7 48.76 7.07 -24.02
CA GLU A 7 47.66 6.25 -24.57
C GLU A 7 46.69 5.76 -23.45
N LYS A 8 47.20 5.34 -22.28
CA LYS A 8 46.38 4.95 -21.14
C LYS A 8 45.54 6.11 -20.58
N THR A 9 46.10 7.34 -20.54
CA THR A 9 45.36 8.54 -20.14
C THR A 9 44.35 8.99 -21.20
N LYS A 10 44.60 8.83 -22.49
CA LYS A 10 43.67 9.16 -23.57
C LYS A 10 42.48 8.19 -23.59
N ASN A 11 42.72 6.89 -23.42
CA ASN A 11 41.67 5.87 -23.31
C ASN A 11 40.78 6.04 -22.04
N ASN A 12 41.37 6.49 -20.93
CA ASN A 12 40.62 6.71 -19.69
C ASN A 12 39.73 7.97 -19.79
N LYS A 13 40.17 9.04 -20.45
CA LYS A 13 39.32 10.23 -20.72
C LYS A 13 38.16 9.88 -21.65
N LEU A 14 38.39 9.07 -22.67
CA LEU A 14 37.35 8.62 -23.59
C LEU A 14 36.26 7.83 -22.86
N ARG A 15 36.64 6.94 -21.92
CA ARG A 15 35.70 6.17 -21.08
C ARG A 15 34.82 7.07 -20.20
N VAL A 16 35.40 8.15 -19.65
CA VAL A 16 34.64 9.13 -18.85
C VAL A 16 33.64 9.87 -19.73
N ILE A 17 34.07 10.37 -20.91
CA ILE A 17 33.18 11.05 -21.82
C ILE A 17 32.05 10.13 -22.28
N LEU A 18 32.38 8.89 -22.65
CA LEU A 18 31.38 7.90 -23.06
C LEU A 18 30.40 7.55 -21.90
N GLY A 19 30.91 7.36 -20.68
CA GLY A 19 30.11 7.14 -19.50
C GLY A 19 29.16 8.29 -19.19
N THR A 20 29.65 9.55 -19.28
CA THR A 20 28.82 10.75 -19.07
C THR A 20 27.75 10.87 -20.16
N PHE A 21 28.10 10.60 -21.41
CA PHE A 21 27.17 10.64 -22.53
C PHE A 21 26.08 9.58 -22.41
N ILE A 22 26.44 8.34 -22.07
CA ILE A 22 25.45 7.26 -21.79
C ILE A 22 24.53 7.65 -20.64
N THR A 23 25.07 8.19 -19.55
CA THR A 23 24.25 8.61 -18.38
C THR A 23 23.25 9.70 -18.78
N LEU A 24 23.65 10.61 -19.65
CA LEU A 24 22.82 11.72 -20.13
C LEU A 24 21.73 11.22 -21.10
N ILE A 25 22.06 10.29 -22.00
CA ILE A 25 21.07 9.63 -22.88
C ILE A 25 20.05 8.86 -22.07
N VAL A 26 20.49 8.10 -21.06
CA VAL A 26 19.59 7.33 -20.19
C VAL A 26 18.67 8.26 -19.42
N LEU A 27 19.16 9.40 -18.94
CA LEU A 27 18.35 10.39 -18.22
C LEU A 27 17.30 11.04 -19.12
N ILE A 28 17.68 11.47 -20.34
CA ILE A 28 16.73 12.04 -21.32
C ILE A 28 15.72 10.99 -21.78
N GLY A 29 16.21 9.78 -22.09
CA GLY A 29 15.36 8.65 -22.47
C GLY A 29 14.34 8.29 -21.38
N SER A 30 14.76 8.28 -20.11
CA SER A 30 13.87 8.05 -18.97
C SER A 30 12.78 9.11 -18.86
N ALA A 31 13.14 10.39 -18.99
CA ALA A 31 12.20 11.49 -18.95
C ALA A 31 11.18 11.44 -20.11
N TYR A 32 11.64 11.07 -21.31
CA TYR A 32 10.76 10.94 -22.48
C TYR A 32 9.79 9.75 -22.35
N LEU A 33 10.28 8.59 -21.89
CA LEU A 33 9.46 7.39 -21.71
C LEU A 33 8.46 7.51 -20.55
N SER A 34 8.69 8.40 -19.60
CA SER A 34 7.75 8.60 -18.47
C SER A 34 6.41 9.20 -18.92
N ILE A 35 6.39 10.03 -19.99
CA ILE A 35 5.18 10.72 -20.46
C ILE A 35 4.06 9.74 -20.87
N PRO A 36 4.29 8.75 -21.77
CA PRO A 36 3.26 7.78 -22.14
C PRO A 36 2.86 6.87 -21.00
N ILE A 37 3.77 6.53 -20.06
CA ILE A 37 3.46 5.70 -18.89
C ILE A 37 2.46 6.42 -17.99
N PHE A 38 2.70 7.70 -17.68
CA PHE A 38 1.77 8.48 -16.83
C PHE A 38 0.38 8.67 -17.43
N LYS A 39 0.26 8.66 -18.75
CA LYS A 39 -1.04 8.77 -19.43
C LYS A 39 -1.86 7.49 -19.41
N ASN A 40 -1.19 6.34 -19.33
CA ASN A 40 -1.80 5.02 -19.47
C ASN A 40 -1.74 4.18 -18.18
N ILE A 41 -1.34 4.76 -17.07
CA ILE A 41 -1.35 4.07 -15.77
C ILE A 41 -2.76 4.10 -15.19
N ASN A 42 -3.14 3.00 -14.55
CA ASN A 42 -4.43 2.90 -13.88
C ASN A 42 -4.43 3.67 -12.58
N TYR A 43 -5.32 4.63 -12.46
CA TYR A 43 -5.47 5.40 -11.24
C TYR A 43 -6.59 4.82 -10.38
N GLY A 44 -6.36 4.73 -9.07
CA GLY A 44 -7.35 4.25 -8.12
C GLY A 44 -8.47 5.25 -7.87
N LEU A 45 -9.46 4.78 -7.13
CA LEU A 45 -10.65 5.52 -6.75
C LEU A 45 -10.36 6.87 -6.09
N ASP A 46 -9.31 6.91 -5.26
CA ASP A 46 -8.85 8.10 -4.54
C ASP A 46 -8.20 9.17 -5.45
N LEU A 47 -7.94 8.84 -6.73
CA LEU A 47 -7.32 9.72 -7.71
C LEU A 47 -8.22 10.08 -8.88
N GLN A 48 -9.12 9.20 -9.30
CA GLN A 48 -10.06 9.43 -10.42
C GLN A 48 -11.52 9.60 -9.97
N GLY A 49 -11.80 9.35 -8.69
CA GLY A 49 -13.19 9.22 -8.24
C GLY A 49 -13.83 7.91 -8.69
N GLY A 50 -15.07 7.70 -8.30
CA GLY A 50 -15.84 6.50 -8.57
C GLY A 50 -16.41 5.89 -7.29
N PHE A 51 -16.66 4.58 -7.28
CA PHE A 51 -17.09 3.90 -6.07
C PHE A 51 -16.43 2.54 -5.88
N GLU A 52 -16.34 2.12 -4.63
CA GLU A 52 -15.89 0.80 -4.20
C GLU A 52 -16.99 0.20 -3.32
N VAL A 53 -17.35 -1.06 -3.56
CA VAL A 53 -18.34 -1.80 -2.77
C VAL A 53 -17.77 -3.16 -2.42
N LEU A 54 -17.98 -3.58 -1.17
CA LEU A 54 -17.71 -4.92 -0.70
C LEU A 54 -19.04 -5.63 -0.43
N TYR A 55 -19.31 -6.65 -1.20
CA TYR A 55 -20.49 -7.52 -1.03
C TYR A 55 -20.15 -8.79 -0.29
N GLU A 56 -21.03 -9.22 0.61
CA GLU A 56 -21.08 -10.58 1.12
C GLU A 56 -21.99 -11.41 0.23
N ILE A 57 -21.55 -12.62 -0.10
CA ILE A 57 -22.25 -13.54 -1.01
C ILE A 57 -23.07 -14.49 -0.19
N GLU A 58 -24.39 -14.52 -0.41
CA GLU A 58 -25.32 -15.46 0.20
C GLU A 58 -25.99 -16.33 -0.89
N PRO A 59 -26.17 -17.64 -0.65
CA PRO A 59 -26.94 -18.50 -1.56
C PRO A 59 -28.40 -18.08 -1.63
N LEU A 60 -29.02 -18.12 -2.81
CA LEU A 60 -30.46 -17.80 -2.98
C LEU A 60 -31.38 -18.78 -2.24
N ASP A 61 -31.00 -20.04 -2.19
CA ASP A 61 -31.87 -21.14 -1.68
C ASP A 61 -31.58 -21.49 -0.21
N GLY A 62 -30.84 -20.67 0.54
CA GLY A 62 -30.44 -20.96 1.92
C GLY A 62 -29.49 -22.16 2.07
N ASN A 63 -29.00 -22.69 0.98
CA ASN A 63 -28.01 -23.79 0.95
C ASN A 63 -26.61 -23.29 1.39
N LYS A 64 -25.69 -24.23 1.59
CA LYS A 64 -24.30 -23.88 1.92
C LYS A 64 -23.59 -23.27 0.70
N LEU A 65 -22.94 -22.12 0.87
CA LEU A 65 -22.14 -21.47 -0.14
C LEU A 65 -21.00 -22.37 -0.63
N THR A 66 -20.88 -22.57 -1.95
CA THR A 66 -19.82 -23.35 -2.57
C THR A 66 -18.84 -22.44 -3.31
N SER A 67 -17.60 -22.92 -3.51
CA SER A 67 -16.60 -22.15 -4.27
C SER A 67 -17.03 -21.92 -5.72
N ASP A 68 -17.77 -22.84 -6.32
CA ASP A 68 -18.30 -22.70 -7.68
C ASP A 68 -19.36 -21.60 -7.76
N MET A 69 -20.22 -21.46 -6.75
CA MET A 69 -21.20 -20.37 -6.68
C MET A 69 -20.49 -19.03 -6.59
N VAL A 70 -19.48 -18.88 -5.76
CA VAL A 70 -18.68 -17.67 -5.64
C VAL A 70 -17.99 -17.32 -6.95
N TYR A 71 -17.37 -18.32 -7.61
CA TYR A 71 -16.69 -18.10 -8.88
C TYR A 71 -17.65 -17.74 -10.03
N ASN A 72 -18.81 -18.37 -10.08
CA ASN A 72 -19.84 -18.05 -11.08
C ASN A 72 -20.45 -16.65 -10.84
N THR A 73 -20.63 -16.26 -9.57
CA THR A 73 -21.03 -14.89 -9.20
C THR A 73 -19.98 -13.88 -9.65
N TYR A 74 -18.69 -14.15 -9.39
CA TYR A 74 -17.59 -13.33 -9.88
C TYR A 74 -17.59 -13.16 -11.41
N LYS A 75 -17.80 -14.24 -12.17
CA LYS A 75 -17.89 -14.18 -13.64
C LYS A 75 -19.08 -13.37 -14.14
N ALA A 76 -20.23 -13.49 -13.48
CA ALA A 76 -21.40 -12.73 -13.86
C ALA A 76 -21.19 -11.24 -13.57
N ILE A 77 -20.59 -10.88 -12.43
CA ILE A 77 -20.21 -9.50 -12.10
C ILE A 77 -19.23 -8.94 -13.14
N LEU A 78 -18.20 -9.70 -13.53
CA LEU A 78 -17.25 -9.29 -14.57
C LEU A 78 -17.97 -8.88 -15.86
N LYS A 79 -18.89 -9.72 -16.36
CA LYS A 79 -19.68 -9.40 -17.56
C LYS A 79 -20.50 -8.12 -17.41
N ARG A 80 -21.10 -7.91 -16.24
CA ARG A 80 -21.90 -6.71 -15.97
C ARG A 80 -21.08 -5.45 -15.95
N VAL A 81 -19.90 -5.52 -15.36
CA VAL A 81 -18.96 -4.39 -15.31
C VAL A 81 -18.38 -4.08 -16.70
N ASP A 82 -18.13 -5.12 -17.53
CA ASP A 82 -17.73 -4.92 -18.93
C ASP A 82 -18.79 -4.18 -19.74
N ILE A 83 -20.08 -4.47 -19.50
CA ILE A 83 -21.21 -3.79 -20.14
C ILE A 83 -21.26 -2.30 -19.77
N LEU A 84 -20.95 -1.97 -18.51
CA LEU A 84 -20.88 -0.58 -18.05
C LEU A 84 -19.78 0.25 -18.71
N GLY A 85 -18.92 -0.38 -19.52
CA GLY A 85 -17.85 0.29 -20.24
C GLY A 85 -16.77 0.90 -19.33
N VAL A 86 -16.66 0.43 -18.10
CA VAL A 86 -15.65 0.89 -17.16
C VAL A 86 -14.29 0.37 -17.57
N ASN A 87 -13.36 1.27 -17.81
CA ASN A 87 -11.98 0.88 -18.07
C ASN A 87 -11.35 0.29 -16.80
N GLU A 88 -10.94 -0.98 -16.89
CA GLU A 88 -10.13 -1.69 -15.88
C GLU A 88 -10.75 -1.73 -14.47
N PRO A 89 -11.90 -2.41 -14.31
CA PRO A 89 -12.51 -2.59 -13.00
C PRO A 89 -11.64 -3.49 -12.12
N GLU A 90 -11.46 -3.12 -10.85
CA GLU A 90 -10.81 -3.97 -9.86
C GLU A 90 -11.86 -4.85 -9.18
N ILE A 91 -11.91 -6.15 -9.51
CA ILE A 91 -12.85 -7.11 -8.93
C ILE A 91 -12.03 -8.23 -8.27
N ALA A 92 -12.21 -8.41 -6.97
CA ALA A 92 -11.46 -9.40 -6.20
C ALA A 92 -12.37 -10.22 -5.28
N ILE A 93 -12.15 -11.54 -5.24
CA ILE A 93 -12.78 -12.42 -4.24
C ILE A 93 -11.96 -12.32 -2.95
N GLU A 94 -12.62 -12.03 -1.83
CA GLU A 94 -12.04 -11.95 -0.50
C GLU A 94 -12.68 -12.98 0.44
N ASP A 95 -11.88 -13.60 1.31
CA ASP A 95 -12.33 -14.53 2.37
C ASP A 95 -13.27 -15.67 1.89
N ASN A 96 -13.22 -16.05 0.61
CA ASN A 96 -14.06 -17.08 -0.03
C ASN A 96 -15.58 -16.84 -0.03
N ASN A 97 -16.08 -15.77 0.56
CA ASN A 97 -17.51 -15.44 0.60
C ASN A 97 -17.79 -13.95 0.35
N LYS A 98 -16.80 -13.18 -0.08
CA LYS A 98 -16.95 -11.76 -0.35
C LYS A 98 -16.40 -11.41 -1.71
N ILE A 99 -17.00 -10.42 -2.36
CA ILE A 99 -16.48 -9.82 -3.60
C ILE A 99 -16.35 -8.32 -3.38
N ARG A 100 -15.12 -7.81 -3.60
CA ARG A 100 -14.82 -6.39 -3.67
C ARG A 100 -14.86 -5.95 -5.10
N ILE A 101 -15.54 -4.84 -5.36
CA ILE A 101 -15.67 -4.22 -6.70
C ILE A 101 -15.30 -2.76 -6.55
N ALA A 102 -14.26 -2.31 -7.26
CA ALA A 102 -13.88 -0.92 -7.33
C ALA A 102 -13.91 -0.45 -8.79
N LEU A 103 -14.70 0.57 -9.06
CA LEU A 103 -14.91 1.16 -10.37
C LEU A 103 -14.46 2.61 -10.35
N ALA A 104 -13.25 2.86 -10.84
CA ALA A 104 -12.70 4.20 -10.94
C ALA A 104 -13.22 4.90 -12.22
N GLY A 105 -13.45 6.22 -12.13
CA GLY A 105 -13.84 7.06 -13.27
C GLY A 105 -15.27 6.89 -13.78
N ILE A 106 -16.13 6.13 -13.10
CA ILE A 106 -17.52 5.95 -13.49
C ILE A 106 -18.34 7.21 -13.21
N LYS A 107 -19.21 7.60 -14.16
CA LYS A 107 -20.02 8.81 -14.06
C LYS A 107 -21.33 8.57 -13.31
N ASN A 108 -22.04 7.48 -13.64
CA ASN A 108 -23.30 7.11 -12.99
C ASN A 108 -23.06 5.94 -12.02
N LYS A 109 -22.82 6.28 -10.76
CA LYS A 109 -22.46 5.31 -9.69
C LYS A 109 -23.67 4.47 -9.27
N GLU A 110 -24.84 5.06 -9.27
CA GLU A 110 -26.10 4.44 -8.85
C GLU A 110 -26.53 3.37 -9.85
N GLU A 111 -26.51 3.68 -11.13
CA GLU A 111 -26.80 2.72 -12.21
C GLU A 111 -25.83 1.54 -12.19
N ALA A 112 -24.53 1.81 -12.01
CA ALA A 112 -23.53 0.76 -11.90
C ALA A 112 -23.76 -0.15 -10.69
N ARG A 113 -24.08 0.42 -9.54
CA ARG A 113 -24.40 -0.33 -8.33
C ARG A 113 -25.63 -1.20 -8.50
N GLU A 114 -26.67 -0.68 -9.15
CA GLU A 114 -27.89 -1.41 -9.46
C GLU A 114 -27.63 -2.57 -10.42
N VAL A 115 -26.96 -2.33 -11.54
CA VAL A 115 -26.59 -3.36 -12.53
C VAL A 115 -25.76 -4.48 -11.88
N ILE A 116 -24.83 -4.14 -10.99
CA ILE A 116 -23.96 -5.12 -10.33
C ILE A 116 -24.74 -5.96 -9.30
N SER A 117 -25.57 -5.33 -8.46
CA SER A 117 -26.21 -5.99 -7.31
C SER A 117 -27.51 -6.71 -7.65
N SER A 118 -28.17 -6.38 -8.75
CA SER A 118 -29.39 -7.04 -9.21
C SER A 118 -29.14 -8.54 -9.41
N THR A 119 -30.03 -9.39 -8.92
CA THR A 119 -29.95 -10.83 -9.18
C THR A 119 -30.29 -11.16 -10.63
N ALA A 120 -31.01 -10.28 -11.31
CA ALA A 120 -31.48 -10.42 -12.70
C ALA A 120 -32.22 -11.73 -12.97
N VAL A 121 -32.96 -12.19 -11.98
CA VAL A 121 -33.78 -13.39 -12.11
C VAL A 121 -35.10 -13.03 -12.72
N LEU A 122 -35.27 -13.41 -13.99
CA LEU A 122 -36.59 -13.33 -14.63
C LEU A 122 -37.46 -14.48 -14.12
N SER A 123 -38.65 -14.14 -13.60
CA SER A 123 -39.67 -15.10 -13.27
C SER A 123 -40.96 -14.81 -14.06
N PHE A 124 -41.56 -15.88 -14.57
CA PHE A 124 -42.86 -15.84 -15.27
C PHE A 124 -43.88 -16.39 -14.30
N ARG A 125 -44.86 -15.57 -13.94
CA ARG A 125 -45.88 -15.91 -12.93
C ARG A 125 -47.28 -15.78 -13.50
N ASP A 126 -48.27 -16.44 -12.88
CA ASP A 126 -49.65 -16.25 -13.25
C ASP A 126 -50.25 -14.97 -12.63
N TYR A 127 -51.52 -14.70 -12.90
CA TYR A 127 -52.23 -13.56 -12.31
C TYR A 127 -52.27 -13.53 -10.77
N ASN A 128 -52.12 -14.68 -10.13
CA ASN A 128 -52.13 -14.85 -8.67
C ASN A 128 -50.73 -14.98 -8.10
N ASP A 129 -49.71 -14.54 -8.83
CA ASP A 129 -48.29 -14.55 -8.45
C ASP A 129 -47.66 -15.92 -8.29
N ASN A 130 -48.33 -17.03 -8.69
CA ASN A 130 -47.74 -18.36 -8.65
C ASN A 130 -46.67 -18.49 -9.73
N LEU A 131 -45.49 -19.04 -9.35
CA LEU A 131 -44.38 -19.25 -10.27
C LEU A 131 -44.74 -20.29 -11.32
N LEU A 132 -44.61 -19.93 -12.61
CA LEU A 132 -44.82 -20.79 -13.77
C LEU A 132 -43.47 -21.34 -14.30
N MET A 133 -42.49 -20.47 -14.46
CA MET A 133 -41.16 -20.76 -14.95
C MET A 133 -40.16 -19.65 -14.60
N THR A 134 -38.91 -19.92 -14.71
CA THR A 134 -37.82 -18.96 -14.46
C THR A 134 -37.01 -18.71 -15.76
N SER A 135 -35.95 -17.91 -15.69
CA SER A 135 -35.04 -17.64 -16.81
C SER A 135 -34.34 -18.86 -17.41
N ASP A 136 -34.45 -20.05 -16.79
CA ASP A 136 -33.91 -21.31 -17.30
C ASP A 136 -34.49 -21.76 -18.66
N VAL A 137 -35.70 -21.25 -18.99
CA VAL A 137 -36.36 -21.51 -20.28
C VAL A 137 -35.81 -20.64 -21.43
N LEU A 138 -35.04 -19.62 -21.13
CA LEU A 138 -34.46 -18.69 -22.09
C LEU A 138 -33.20 -19.25 -22.72
N GLY A 139 -32.95 -18.88 -23.97
CA GLY A 139 -31.76 -19.26 -24.73
C GLY A 139 -31.36 -18.20 -25.74
N GLY A 140 -30.07 -18.06 -25.99
CA GLY A 140 -29.57 -16.99 -26.86
C GLY A 140 -29.58 -15.61 -26.19
N GLU A 141 -29.29 -14.58 -26.97
CA GLU A 141 -29.20 -13.21 -26.48
C GLU A 141 -30.55 -12.51 -26.57
N ALA A 142 -30.94 -11.79 -25.52
CA ALA A 142 -31.99 -10.81 -25.57
C ALA A 142 -31.61 -9.66 -26.52
N LYS A 143 -32.56 -9.00 -27.15
CA LYS A 143 -32.30 -7.91 -28.10
C LYS A 143 -33.33 -6.78 -27.91
N VAL A 144 -32.87 -5.55 -28.06
CA VAL A 144 -33.78 -4.41 -28.16
C VAL A 144 -34.55 -4.52 -29.46
N THR A 145 -35.85 -4.36 -29.37
CA THR A 145 -36.78 -4.38 -30.50
C THR A 145 -37.84 -3.26 -30.33
N THR A 146 -38.84 -3.23 -31.18
CA THR A 146 -39.99 -2.34 -31.00
C THR A 146 -41.27 -3.16 -30.94
N ASP A 147 -42.24 -2.67 -30.20
CA ASP A 147 -43.58 -3.22 -30.21
C ASP A 147 -44.34 -2.86 -31.52
N GLN A 148 -45.58 -3.28 -31.66
CA GLN A 148 -46.41 -3.00 -32.82
C GLN A 148 -46.78 -1.51 -33.00
N TYR A 149 -46.54 -0.69 -31.98
CA TYR A 149 -46.76 0.76 -31.96
C TYR A 149 -45.47 1.58 -32.13
N GLY A 150 -44.33 0.91 -32.25
CA GLY A 150 -43.02 1.54 -32.40
C GLY A 150 -42.34 1.94 -31.07
N HIS A 151 -42.87 1.54 -29.92
CA HIS A 151 -42.21 1.77 -28.62
C HIS A 151 -41.08 0.78 -28.37
N PRO A 152 -40.02 1.16 -27.66
CA PRO A 152 -38.93 0.25 -27.28
C PRO A 152 -39.47 -0.97 -26.50
N ALA A 153 -38.96 -2.14 -26.84
CA ALA A 153 -39.33 -3.42 -26.23
C ALA A 153 -38.12 -4.37 -26.21
N VAL A 154 -38.19 -5.45 -25.45
CA VAL A 154 -37.14 -6.44 -25.35
C VAL A 154 -37.61 -7.80 -25.88
N SER A 155 -36.88 -8.36 -26.86
CA SER A 155 -37.12 -9.69 -27.38
C SER A 155 -36.31 -10.72 -26.64
N LEU A 156 -36.95 -11.80 -26.18
CA LEU A 156 -36.35 -12.96 -25.52
C LEU A 156 -36.46 -14.20 -26.39
N SER A 157 -35.38 -14.90 -26.60
CA SER A 157 -35.38 -16.19 -27.29
C SER A 157 -35.62 -17.33 -26.31
N ILE A 158 -36.47 -18.28 -26.71
CA ILE A 158 -36.85 -19.44 -25.90
C ILE A 158 -36.00 -20.66 -26.30
N LYS A 159 -35.32 -21.26 -25.33
CA LYS A 159 -34.52 -22.47 -25.48
C LYS A 159 -35.38 -23.73 -25.28
N ASP A 160 -36.13 -23.75 -24.19
CA ASP A 160 -37.03 -24.85 -23.84
C ASP A 160 -38.43 -24.60 -24.35
N THR A 161 -38.61 -24.79 -25.64
CA THR A 161 -39.87 -24.56 -26.35
C THR A 161 -41.01 -25.47 -25.85
N ASP A 162 -40.70 -26.70 -25.42
CA ASP A 162 -41.66 -27.65 -24.91
C ASP A 162 -42.22 -27.24 -23.56
N LYS A 163 -41.34 -26.85 -22.62
CA LYS A 163 -41.72 -26.33 -21.32
C LYS A 163 -42.55 -25.06 -21.49
N PHE A 164 -42.08 -24.16 -22.33
CA PHE A 164 -42.79 -22.91 -22.62
C PHE A 164 -44.16 -23.12 -23.22
N TYR A 165 -44.29 -24.05 -24.22
CA TYR A 165 -45.58 -24.42 -24.82
C TYR A 165 -46.54 -25.01 -23.77
N ASN A 166 -46.07 -25.93 -22.92
CA ASN A 166 -46.89 -26.53 -21.89
C ASN A 166 -47.40 -25.53 -20.87
N VAL A 167 -46.56 -24.54 -20.49
CA VAL A 167 -46.96 -23.45 -19.58
C VAL A 167 -47.99 -22.53 -20.24
N THR A 168 -47.76 -22.06 -21.47
CA THR A 168 -48.68 -21.21 -22.18
C THR A 168 -50.00 -21.93 -22.47
N ASN A 169 -49.99 -23.24 -22.76
CA ASN A 169 -51.16 -24.07 -22.91
C ASN A 169 -51.98 -24.21 -21.62
N LYS A 170 -51.33 -24.28 -20.48
CA LYS A 170 -51.98 -24.28 -19.16
C LYS A 170 -52.60 -22.92 -18.83
N VAL A 171 -51.89 -21.84 -19.08
CA VAL A 171 -52.31 -20.47 -18.75
C VAL A 171 -53.52 -20.03 -19.61
N LYS A 172 -53.59 -20.39 -20.90
CA LYS A 172 -54.71 -20.02 -21.76
C LYS A 172 -56.05 -20.50 -21.25
N ASP A 173 -56.06 -21.62 -20.50
CA ASP A 173 -57.28 -22.25 -19.96
C ASP A 173 -57.62 -21.72 -18.54
N MET A 174 -56.85 -20.77 -18.00
CA MET A 174 -57.12 -20.12 -16.72
C MET A 174 -58.14 -18.99 -16.87
N ASN A 175 -58.94 -18.70 -15.81
CA ASN A 175 -59.88 -17.60 -15.79
C ASN A 175 -59.21 -16.25 -16.07
N ASN A 176 -58.02 -16.04 -15.55
CA ASN A 176 -57.15 -14.90 -15.83
C ASN A 176 -55.96 -15.39 -16.63
N ASN A 177 -56.06 -15.45 -17.94
CA ASN A 177 -55.05 -16.01 -18.84
C ASN A 177 -53.89 -15.02 -19.09
N VAL A 178 -53.21 -14.60 -18.02
CA VAL A 178 -52.11 -13.63 -18.07
C VAL A 178 -50.82 -14.28 -17.56
N ILE A 179 -49.73 -14.09 -18.29
CA ILE A 179 -48.38 -14.33 -17.80
C ILE A 179 -47.76 -12.98 -17.45
N VAL A 180 -47.32 -12.86 -16.20
CA VAL A 180 -46.65 -11.66 -15.68
C VAL A 180 -45.16 -11.96 -15.62
N ILE A 181 -44.36 -11.10 -16.21
CA ILE A 181 -42.90 -11.21 -16.23
C ILE A 181 -42.34 -10.25 -15.18
N TRP A 182 -41.62 -10.81 -14.24
CA TRP A 182 -41.00 -10.07 -13.14
C TRP A 182 -39.50 -10.15 -13.20
N LEU A 183 -38.85 -9.06 -12.82
CA LEU A 183 -37.43 -9.00 -12.53
C LEU A 183 -37.20 -9.00 -11.02
N ASP A 184 -36.48 -9.96 -10.49
CA ASP A 184 -36.13 -10.06 -9.04
C ASP A 184 -37.38 -10.02 -8.11
N TYR A 185 -38.40 -10.81 -8.43
CA TYR A 185 -39.65 -10.87 -7.67
C TYR A 185 -39.43 -11.22 -6.19
N ASP A 186 -39.96 -10.39 -5.30
CA ASP A 186 -39.97 -10.58 -3.87
C ASP A 186 -41.33 -11.03 -3.36
N GLU A 187 -41.43 -12.28 -2.86
CA GLU A 187 -42.68 -12.86 -2.38
C GLU A 187 -43.35 -12.09 -1.23
N ASN A 188 -42.60 -11.30 -0.46
CA ASN A 188 -43.11 -10.53 0.66
C ASN A 188 -43.66 -9.17 0.27
N ASN A 189 -43.10 -8.57 -0.76
CA ASN A 189 -43.36 -7.18 -1.13
C ASN A 189 -44.12 -7.04 -2.45
N ASP A 190 -43.82 -7.87 -3.47
CA ASP A 190 -44.34 -7.74 -4.82
C ASP A 190 -45.63 -8.54 -4.99
N SER A 191 -46.60 -7.98 -5.69
CA SER A 191 -47.84 -8.65 -6.12
C SER A 191 -48.45 -7.97 -7.30
N PHE A 192 -48.81 -8.76 -8.34
CA PHE A 192 -49.45 -8.22 -9.55
C PHE A 192 -50.78 -7.50 -9.27
N SER A 193 -51.53 -7.98 -8.28
CA SER A 193 -52.78 -7.33 -7.90
C SER A 193 -52.59 -5.90 -7.37
N LYS A 194 -51.42 -5.59 -6.75
CA LYS A 194 -51.08 -4.28 -6.21
C LYS A 194 -50.38 -3.39 -7.22
N GLU A 195 -49.63 -3.99 -8.16
CA GLU A 195 -48.74 -3.28 -9.05
C GLU A 195 -49.20 -3.25 -10.51
N LYS A 196 -50.39 -3.76 -10.79
CA LYS A 196 -50.96 -3.87 -12.15
C LYS A 196 -50.86 -2.58 -12.96
N ASP A 197 -51.16 -1.43 -12.34
CA ASP A 197 -51.14 -0.14 -13.01
C ASP A 197 -49.72 0.46 -13.18
N LYS A 198 -48.74 -0.11 -12.52
CA LYS A 198 -47.32 0.30 -12.59
C LYS A 198 -46.47 -0.66 -13.41
N CYS A 199 -47.06 -1.82 -13.79
CA CYS A 199 -46.36 -2.85 -14.56
C CYS A 199 -45.94 -2.31 -15.94
N GLY A 200 -44.71 -2.57 -16.33
CA GLY A 200 -44.11 -2.09 -17.58
C GLY A 200 -43.31 -0.78 -17.44
N SER A 201 -43.08 -0.30 -16.22
CA SER A 201 -42.19 0.83 -15.95
C SER A 201 -41.16 0.45 -14.93
N LEU A 202 -39.88 0.32 -15.34
CA LEU A 202 -38.77 -0.08 -14.52
C LEU A 202 -38.50 0.85 -13.34
N SER A 203 -38.83 2.14 -13.50
CA SER A 203 -38.64 3.14 -12.45
C SER A 203 -39.61 3.02 -11.26
N THR A 204 -40.71 2.27 -11.43
CA THR A 204 -41.81 2.24 -10.44
C THR A 204 -42.21 0.84 -10.00
N SER A 205 -41.86 -0.21 -10.74
CA SER A 205 -42.24 -1.58 -10.46
C SER A 205 -41.21 -2.59 -11.01
N ARG A 206 -41.08 -3.71 -10.34
CA ARG A 206 -40.32 -4.89 -10.82
C ARG A 206 -41.15 -5.71 -11.83
N CYS A 207 -42.41 -5.41 -12.04
CA CYS A 207 -43.24 -6.01 -13.05
C CYS A 207 -42.88 -5.46 -14.43
N LEU A 208 -42.19 -6.26 -15.26
CA LEU A 208 -41.74 -5.85 -16.59
C LEU A 208 -42.83 -5.83 -17.62
N SER A 209 -43.74 -6.82 -17.59
CA SER A 209 -44.82 -6.95 -18.56
C SER A 209 -45.87 -7.91 -18.04
N ALA A 210 -47.11 -7.70 -18.47
CA ALA A 210 -48.23 -8.59 -18.25
C ALA A 210 -48.90 -8.91 -19.57
N ALA A 211 -48.62 -10.09 -20.11
CA ALA A 211 -49.10 -10.50 -21.43
C ALA A 211 -50.26 -11.50 -21.33
N ARG A 212 -51.35 -11.22 -22.08
CA ARG A 212 -52.47 -12.15 -22.16
C ARG A 212 -52.14 -13.30 -23.13
N VAL A 213 -52.53 -14.50 -22.73
CA VAL A 213 -52.23 -15.75 -23.47
C VAL A 213 -53.55 -16.31 -24.02
N ASP A 214 -53.91 -15.95 -25.24
CA ASP A 214 -55.14 -16.44 -25.91
C ASP A 214 -54.96 -17.77 -26.61
N ARG A 215 -53.70 -18.19 -26.88
CA ARG A 215 -53.37 -19.47 -27.50
C ARG A 215 -52.01 -19.97 -26.97
N ALA A 216 -51.81 -21.28 -26.94
CA ALA A 216 -50.47 -21.85 -26.66
C ALA A 216 -49.50 -21.50 -27.78
N PHE A 217 -48.26 -21.18 -27.41
CA PHE A 217 -47.18 -20.87 -28.35
C PHE A 217 -45.84 -21.30 -27.81
N ALA A 218 -44.88 -21.50 -28.72
CA ALA A 218 -43.53 -21.97 -28.41
C ALA A 218 -42.48 -21.13 -29.16
N SER A 219 -42.74 -19.82 -29.27
CA SER A 219 -41.89 -18.88 -29.98
C SER A 219 -41.30 -17.83 -29.04
N ASP A 220 -40.38 -17.06 -29.55
CA ASP A 220 -39.77 -15.96 -28.84
C ASP A 220 -40.80 -14.98 -28.27
N VAL A 221 -40.48 -14.39 -27.13
CA VAL A 221 -41.35 -13.50 -26.37
C VAL A 221 -40.86 -12.06 -26.48
N ILE A 222 -41.76 -11.12 -26.55
CA ILE A 222 -41.47 -9.69 -26.49
C ILE A 222 -41.98 -9.16 -25.17
N ILE A 223 -41.07 -8.62 -24.34
CA ILE A 223 -41.40 -7.84 -23.15
C ILE A 223 -41.82 -6.45 -23.64
N GLN A 224 -43.09 -6.13 -23.47
CA GLN A 224 -43.67 -4.82 -23.83
C GLN A 224 -43.94 -4.05 -22.54
N GLY A 225 -43.59 -2.77 -22.54
CA GLY A 225 -43.78 -1.87 -21.43
C GLY A 225 -43.62 -0.42 -21.86
N ASN A 226 -43.68 0.49 -20.94
CA ASN A 226 -43.46 1.92 -21.22
C ASN A 226 -42.00 2.29 -21.05
N PHE A 227 -41.10 1.54 -21.75
CA PHE A 227 -39.66 1.70 -21.66
C PHE A 227 -39.15 2.85 -22.51
N THR A 228 -38.17 3.58 -22.01
CA THR A 228 -37.29 4.39 -22.84
C THR A 228 -36.30 3.48 -23.60
N THR A 229 -35.60 4.02 -24.59
CA THR A 229 -34.59 3.26 -25.34
C THR A 229 -33.44 2.85 -24.41
N GLU A 230 -33.06 3.73 -23.50
CA GLU A 230 -32.02 3.48 -22.48
C GLU A 230 -32.46 2.35 -21.55
N GLU A 231 -33.66 2.38 -20.98
CA GLU A 231 -34.19 1.32 -20.10
C GLU A 231 -34.27 -0.04 -20.80
N ALA A 232 -34.71 -0.08 -22.06
CA ALA A 232 -34.78 -1.31 -22.86
C ALA A 232 -33.35 -1.86 -23.11
N THR A 233 -32.37 -1.00 -23.35
CA THR A 233 -30.99 -1.38 -23.56
C THR A 233 -30.40 -1.94 -22.27
N SER A 234 -30.51 -1.24 -21.13
CA SER A 234 -30.05 -1.69 -19.83
C SER A 234 -30.70 -3.02 -19.42
N LEU A 235 -31.99 -3.22 -19.70
CA LEU A 235 -32.66 -4.48 -19.42
C LEU A 235 -32.11 -5.65 -20.27
N VAL A 236 -31.86 -5.41 -21.57
CA VAL A 236 -31.23 -6.40 -22.47
C VAL A 236 -29.83 -6.79 -21.96
N GLU A 237 -29.02 -5.81 -21.59
CA GLU A 237 -27.69 -6.02 -21.08
C GLU A 237 -27.69 -6.82 -19.78
N LEU A 238 -28.60 -6.47 -18.85
CA LEU A 238 -28.79 -7.17 -17.60
C LEU A 238 -29.19 -8.65 -17.81
N ILE A 239 -30.16 -8.90 -18.68
CA ILE A 239 -30.61 -10.26 -19.03
C ILE A 239 -29.44 -11.06 -19.67
N ASN A 240 -28.72 -10.45 -20.60
CA ASN A 240 -27.59 -11.09 -21.29
C ASN A 240 -26.37 -11.35 -20.39
N SER A 241 -26.20 -10.57 -19.34
CA SER A 241 -25.18 -10.81 -18.32
C SER A 241 -25.42 -12.10 -17.52
N GLY A 242 -26.66 -12.56 -17.50
CA GLY A 242 -27.13 -13.74 -16.77
C GLY A 242 -27.51 -13.43 -15.32
N SER A 243 -28.34 -14.32 -14.76
CA SER A 243 -28.74 -14.23 -13.35
C SER A 243 -27.54 -14.55 -12.43
N LEU A 244 -27.46 -13.84 -11.29
CA LEU A 244 -26.52 -14.20 -10.24
C LEU A 244 -27.01 -15.48 -9.54
N PRO A 245 -26.13 -16.48 -9.33
CA PRO A 245 -26.47 -17.68 -8.58
C PRO A 245 -26.58 -17.44 -7.06
N THR A 246 -26.34 -16.22 -6.62
CA THR A 246 -26.24 -15.80 -5.23
C THR A 246 -26.80 -14.40 -5.05
N LYS A 247 -27.22 -14.07 -3.83
CA LYS A 247 -27.56 -12.71 -3.41
C LYS A 247 -26.30 -11.97 -2.97
N LEU A 248 -26.21 -10.70 -3.29
CA LEU A 248 -25.14 -9.80 -2.88
C LEU A 248 -25.65 -8.85 -1.79
N ASN A 249 -25.11 -8.96 -0.59
CA ASN A 249 -25.41 -8.05 0.52
C ASN A 249 -24.26 -7.05 0.66
N GLU A 250 -24.55 -5.77 0.51
CA GLU A 250 -23.56 -4.71 0.70
C GLU A 250 -23.15 -4.59 2.17
N ILE A 251 -21.87 -4.79 2.45
CA ILE A 251 -21.30 -4.72 3.81
C ILE A 251 -20.36 -3.54 4.02
N SER A 252 -19.85 -2.95 2.94
CA SER A 252 -19.08 -1.71 2.96
C SER A 252 -19.16 -1.03 1.61
N SER A 253 -19.22 0.29 1.60
CA SER A 253 -19.10 1.08 0.37
C SER A 253 -18.36 2.38 0.58
N ARG A 254 -17.65 2.81 -0.44
CA ARG A 254 -16.91 4.08 -0.49
C ARG A 254 -17.16 4.76 -1.83
N THR A 255 -17.58 6.00 -1.76
CA THR A 255 -17.78 6.85 -2.94
C THR A 255 -16.80 8.01 -2.88
N VAL A 256 -16.15 8.31 -3.99
CA VAL A 256 -15.19 9.42 -4.13
C VAL A 256 -15.52 10.21 -5.39
N GLU A 257 -15.60 11.54 -5.26
CA GLU A 257 -15.84 12.41 -6.39
C GLU A 257 -14.58 12.64 -7.25
N ALA A 258 -14.78 12.65 -8.59
CA ALA A 258 -13.67 12.76 -9.54
C ALA A 258 -12.88 14.07 -9.38
N THR A 259 -13.56 15.18 -9.15
CA THR A 259 -12.93 16.50 -8.92
C THR A 259 -12.04 16.52 -7.70
N TYR A 260 -12.40 15.81 -6.65
CA TYR A 260 -11.62 15.68 -5.43
C TYR A 260 -10.35 14.84 -5.66
N GLY A 261 -10.48 13.70 -6.36
CA GLY A 261 -9.35 12.83 -6.69
C GLY A 261 -8.31 13.52 -7.59
N GLU A 262 -8.73 14.24 -8.62
CA GLU A 262 -7.86 15.00 -9.51
C GLU A 262 -7.07 16.10 -8.76
N ALA A 263 -7.74 16.84 -7.89
CA ALA A 263 -7.10 17.86 -7.06
C ALA A 263 -6.06 17.24 -6.11
N ALA A 264 -6.37 16.08 -5.51
CA ALA A 264 -5.46 15.34 -4.64
C ALA A 264 -4.23 14.84 -5.39
N LEU A 265 -4.42 14.31 -6.61
CA LEU A 265 -3.34 13.85 -7.50
C LEU A 265 -2.39 15.01 -7.83
N ASN A 266 -2.93 16.14 -8.30
CA ASN A 266 -2.12 17.29 -8.71
C ASN A 266 -1.30 17.85 -7.55
N LYS A 267 -1.88 18.03 -6.36
CA LYS A 267 -1.16 18.48 -5.16
C LYS A 267 -0.04 17.49 -4.78
N THR A 268 -0.32 16.19 -4.81
CA THR A 268 0.63 15.15 -4.42
C THR A 268 1.79 15.02 -5.43
N LEU A 269 1.51 15.14 -6.73
CA LEU A 269 2.55 15.14 -7.76
C LEU A 269 3.48 16.35 -7.65
N VAL A 270 2.94 17.54 -7.44
CA VAL A 270 3.76 18.76 -7.23
C VAL A 270 4.65 18.61 -6.00
N ALA A 271 4.09 18.17 -4.88
CA ALA A 271 4.84 17.88 -3.65
C ALA A 271 5.96 16.86 -3.89
N GLY A 272 5.66 15.79 -4.65
CA GLY A 272 6.60 14.74 -5.00
C GLY A 272 7.77 15.26 -5.86
N ILE A 273 7.49 16.01 -6.91
CA ILE A 273 8.52 16.60 -7.78
C ILE A 273 9.45 17.51 -6.97
N ILE A 274 8.89 18.38 -6.13
CA ILE A 274 9.67 19.27 -5.25
C ILE A 274 10.53 18.43 -4.29
N GLY A 275 9.95 17.39 -3.68
CA GLY A 275 10.68 16.47 -2.81
C GLY A 275 11.85 15.80 -3.50
N ILE A 276 11.66 15.28 -4.71
CA ILE A 276 12.72 14.68 -5.53
C ILE A 276 13.84 15.71 -5.82
N ILE A 277 13.49 16.91 -6.25
CA ILE A 277 14.47 17.97 -6.56
C ILE A 277 15.29 18.31 -5.31
N LEU A 278 14.67 18.43 -4.15
CA LEU A 278 15.38 18.72 -2.90
C LEU A 278 16.33 17.59 -2.50
N VAL A 279 15.91 16.33 -2.64
CA VAL A 279 16.79 15.16 -2.38
C VAL A 279 17.96 15.15 -3.35
N LEU A 280 17.75 15.39 -4.64
CA LEU A 280 18.82 15.49 -5.63
C LEU A 280 19.80 16.60 -5.28
N LEU A 281 19.31 17.77 -4.86
CA LEU A 281 20.13 18.89 -4.44
C LEU A 281 20.99 18.52 -3.22
N ILE A 282 20.41 17.89 -2.20
CA ILE A 282 21.15 17.43 -1.02
C ILE A 282 22.25 16.46 -1.43
N MET A 283 21.95 15.48 -2.30
CA MET A 283 22.94 14.51 -2.77
C MET A 283 24.10 15.17 -3.52
N ILE A 284 23.82 16.11 -4.39
CA ILE A 284 24.86 16.84 -5.14
C ILE A 284 25.70 17.72 -4.21
N LEU A 285 25.09 18.43 -3.25
CA LEU A 285 25.81 19.28 -2.31
C LEU A 285 26.71 18.47 -1.36
N MET A 286 26.26 17.28 -0.91
CA MET A 286 26.99 16.47 0.07
C MET A 286 28.05 15.54 -0.56
N TYR A 287 27.77 15.03 -1.76
CA TYR A 287 28.62 14.02 -2.42
C TYR A 287 29.11 14.43 -3.81
N HIS A 288 28.85 15.65 -4.23
CA HIS A 288 29.33 16.27 -5.47
C HIS A 288 29.08 15.36 -6.70
N PHE A 289 30.14 14.98 -7.45
CA PHE A 289 29.99 14.17 -8.65
C PHE A 289 29.41 12.77 -8.38
N SER A 290 29.78 12.12 -7.27
CA SER A 290 29.16 10.85 -6.88
C SER A 290 27.67 11.02 -6.54
N GLY A 291 27.31 12.16 -5.92
CA GLY A 291 25.91 12.55 -5.70
C GLY A 291 25.13 12.77 -6.97
N PHE A 292 25.74 13.39 -7.99
CA PHE A 292 25.13 13.52 -9.31
C PHE A 292 24.87 12.16 -9.97
N ILE A 293 25.81 11.21 -9.90
CA ILE A 293 25.61 9.84 -10.43
C ILE A 293 24.46 9.15 -9.68
N ALA A 294 24.42 9.25 -8.35
CA ALA A 294 23.32 8.67 -7.58
C ALA A 294 21.98 9.34 -7.90
N GLY A 295 21.98 10.65 -8.13
CA GLY A 295 20.81 11.40 -8.57
C GLY A 295 20.27 10.96 -9.94
N THR A 296 21.16 10.75 -10.93
CA THR A 296 20.72 10.21 -12.22
C THR A 296 20.17 8.79 -12.09
N ALA A 297 20.80 7.96 -11.27
CA ALA A 297 20.28 6.63 -10.98
C ALA A 297 18.91 6.67 -10.28
N LEU A 298 18.66 7.68 -9.44
CA LEU A 298 17.38 7.88 -8.78
C LEU A 298 16.26 8.26 -9.77
N VAL A 299 16.55 9.12 -10.77
CA VAL A 299 15.58 9.45 -11.84
C VAL A 299 15.22 8.20 -12.65
N VAL A 300 16.22 7.39 -13.01
CA VAL A 300 15.99 6.10 -13.70
C VAL A 300 15.19 5.13 -12.83
N TYR A 301 15.52 5.05 -11.57
CA TYR A 301 14.78 4.25 -10.58
C TYR A 301 13.29 4.64 -10.50
N THR A 302 13.00 5.94 -10.39
CA THR A 302 11.62 6.45 -10.35
C THR A 302 10.86 6.08 -11.62
N MET A 303 11.46 6.28 -12.79
CA MET A 303 10.85 5.90 -14.06
C MET A 303 10.62 4.39 -14.16
N LEU A 304 11.59 3.57 -13.74
CA LEU A 304 11.44 2.12 -13.75
C LEU A 304 10.38 1.65 -12.74
N SER A 305 10.22 2.34 -11.61
CA SER A 305 9.15 2.03 -10.64
C SER A 305 7.77 2.21 -11.27
N PHE A 306 7.53 3.30 -11.99
CA PHE A 306 6.28 3.51 -12.73
C PHE A 306 6.13 2.53 -13.89
N LEU A 307 7.20 2.24 -14.63
CA LEU A 307 7.16 1.29 -15.74
C LEU A 307 6.78 -0.12 -15.26
N VAL A 308 7.42 -0.62 -14.20
CA VAL A 308 7.09 -1.94 -13.65
C VAL A 308 5.67 -1.95 -13.12
N PHE A 309 5.22 -0.87 -12.46
CA PHE A 309 3.88 -0.74 -11.95
C PHE A 309 2.83 -0.75 -13.08
N TYR A 310 3.11 -0.05 -14.19
CA TYR A 310 2.30 -0.07 -15.40
C TYR A 310 2.24 -1.47 -16.03
N LEU A 311 3.39 -2.17 -16.15
CA LEU A 311 3.47 -3.49 -16.77
C LEU A 311 2.74 -4.60 -15.99
N ILE A 312 2.56 -4.43 -14.67
CA ILE A 312 1.78 -5.36 -13.86
C ILE A 312 0.30 -4.94 -13.76
N GLU A 313 -0.10 -3.92 -14.53
CA GLU A 313 -1.47 -3.36 -14.53
C GLU A 313 -1.92 -2.94 -13.11
N GLY A 314 -0.99 -2.39 -12.32
CA GLY A 314 -1.24 -2.01 -10.93
C GLY A 314 -2.07 -0.73 -10.85
N THR A 315 -3.01 -0.68 -9.92
CA THR A 315 -3.84 0.50 -9.64
C THR A 315 -3.11 1.48 -8.71
N LEU A 316 -2.75 2.67 -9.23
CA LEU A 316 -2.02 3.70 -8.48
C LEU A 316 -2.96 4.48 -7.56
N THR A 317 -2.70 4.40 -6.26
CA THR A 317 -3.48 5.08 -5.21
C THR A 317 -2.68 6.21 -4.57
N LEU A 318 -3.33 7.13 -3.81
CA LEU A 318 -2.64 8.18 -3.05
C LEU A 318 -1.58 7.62 -2.08
N PRO A 319 -1.88 6.58 -1.26
CA PRO A 319 -0.85 5.91 -0.48
C PRO A 319 0.23 5.25 -1.34
N GLY A 320 -0.10 4.75 -2.54
CA GLY A 320 0.86 4.20 -3.50
C GLY A 320 1.87 5.25 -3.99
N ILE A 321 1.43 6.47 -4.29
CA ILE A 321 2.32 7.60 -4.61
C ILE A 321 3.20 7.95 -3.41
N ALA A 322 2.64 7.98 -2.20
CA ALA A 322 3.42 8.21 -0.98
C ALA A 322 4.47 7.11 -0.76
N ALA A 323 4.14 5.83 -1.03
CA ALA A 323 5.11 4.72 -1.01
C ALA A 323 6.25 4.91 -2.01
N MET A 324 5.94 5.40 -3.21
CA MET A 324 6.96 5.70 -4.20
C MET A 324 7.92 6.79 -3.73
N LEU A 325 7.40 7.88 -3.20
CA LEU A 325 8.21 9.00 -2.69
C LEU A 325 9.04 8.60 -1.46
N LEU A 326 8.47 7.78 -0.59
CA LEU A 326 9.20 7.14 0.51
C LEU A 326 10.30 6.22 -0.03
N GLY A 327 10.00 5.43 -1.06
CA GLY A 327 10.95 4.55 -1.75
C GLY A 327 12.15 5.31 -2.31
N ILE A 328 11.95 6.53 -2.82
CA ILE A 328 13.01 7.43 -3.27
C ILE A 328 13.96 7.78 -2.12
N GLY A 329 13.43 8.13 -0.94
CA GLY A 329 14.22 8.38 0.25
C GLY A 329 15.06 7.17 0.68
N MET A 330 14.42 5.99 0.71
CA MET A 330 15.08 4.72 1.05
C MET A 330 16.12 4.29 0.01
N ALA A 331 15.87 4.55 -1.27
CA ALA A 331 16.81 4.23 -2.35
C ALA A 331 18.09 5.07 -2.23
N VAL A 332 17.97 6.36 -1.90
CA VAL A 332 19.11 7.24 -1.65
C VAL A 332 19.96 6.77 -0.48
N ASP A 333 19.36 6.19 0.56
CA ASP A 333 20.06 5.65 1.72
C ASP A 333 21.12 4.63 1.34
N ALA A 334 20.85 3.74 0.38
CA ALA A 334 21.84 2.79 -0.13
C ALA A 334 23.09 3.48 -0.71
N SER A 335 22.91 4.63 -1.38
CA SER A 335 24.02 5.43 -1.90
C SER A 335 24.77 6.16 -0.81
N VAL A 336 24.06 6.75 0.15
CA VAL A 336 24.64 7.46 1.32
C VAL A 336 25.52 6.51 2.14
N ILE A 337 25.02 5.31 2.47
CA ILE A 337 25.82 4.28 3.20
C ILE A 337 27.10 3.95 2.44
N SER A 338 27.01 3.77 1.11
CA SER A 338 28.19 3.45 0.29
C SER A 338 29.19 4.61 0.26
N PHE A 339 28.70 5.84 0.08
CA PHE A 339 29.56 7.02 -0.03
C PHE A 339 30.25 7.37 1.30
N GLU A 340 29.57 7.23 2.42
CA GLU A 340 30.22 7.42 3.72
C GLU A 340 31.28 6.35 3.99
N ARG A 341 31.07 5.09 3.60
CA ARG A 341 32.11 4.05 3.66
C ARG A 341 33.31 4.38 2.76
N ILE A 342 33.08 4.89 1.56
CA ILE A 342 34.16 5.33 0.66
C ILE A 342 34.91 6.50 1.30
N LYS A 343 34.24 7.50 1.88
CA LYS A 343 34.86 8.62 2.58
C LYS A 343 35.71 8.14 3.74
N ASP A 344 35.29 7.13 4.49
CA ASP A 344 36.05 6.58 5.62
C ASP A 344 37.38 5.94 5.14
N GLN A 345 37.33 5.18 4.02
CA GLN A 345 38.53 4.62 3.41
C GLN A 345 39.49 5.69 2.85
N LEU A 346 38.94 6.78 2.31
CA LEU A 346 39.73 7.93 1.84
C LEU A 346 40.34 8.70 3.00
N LYS A 347 39.66 8.89 4.13
CA LYS A 347 40.17 9.58 5.33
C LYS A 347 41.45 8.93 5.88
N ILE A 348 41.56 7.60 5.78
CA ILE A 348 42.77 6.85 6.21
C ILE A 348 43.86 6.82 5.15
N GLY A 349 43.71 7.53 4.01
CA GLY A 349 44.72 7.74 3.00
C GLY A 349 44.75 6.72 1.86
N LYS A 350 43.75 5.86 1.72
CA LYS A 350 43.69 4.92 0.59
C LYS A 350 43.45 5.64 -0.74
N PRO A 351 44.01 5.14 -1.87
CA PRO A 351 43.76 5.67 -3.20
C PRO A 351 42.26 5.57 -3.57
N LEU A 352 41.76 6.53 -4.39
CA LEU A 352 40.32 6.61 -4.74
C LEU A 352 39.75 5.29 -5.27
N LYS A 353 40.44 4.64 -6.20
CA LYS A 353 39.99 3.36 -6.78
C LYS A 353 39.84 2.26 -5.74
N GLU A 354 40.81 2.14 -4.82
CA GLU A 354 40.81 1.16 -3.74
C GLU A 354 39.72 1.47 -2.71
N ALA A 355 39.61 2.75 -2.31
CA ALA A 355 38.60 3.23 -1.38
C ALA A 355 37.17 2.93 -1.87
N VAL A 356 36.90 3.14 -3.17
CA VAL A 356 35.61 2.82 -3.78
C VAL A 356 35.36 1.30 -3.79
N ALA A 357 36.34 0.49 -4.15
CA ALA A 357 36.17 -0.97 -4.17
C ALA A 357 35.86 -1.53 -2.77
N ILE A 358 36.59 -1.07 -1.75
CA ILE A 358 36.41 -1.51 -0.36
C ILE A 358 35.08 -0.97 0.18
N GLY A 359 34.78 0.33 -0.01
CA GLY A 359 33.56 0.94 0.47
C GLY A 359 32.29 0.28 -0.10
N ASN A 360 32.29 -0.03 -1.40
CA ASN A 360 31.22 -0.76 -2.06
C ASN A 360 31.02 -2.18 -1.50
N LYS A 361 32.13 -2.90 -1.25
CA LYS A 361 32.08 -4.25 -0.68
C LYS A 361 31.57 -4.23 0.78
N GLU A 362 32.07 -3.31 1.58
CA GLU A 362 31.71 -3.22 2.99
C GLU A 362 30.29 -2.74 3.23
N SER A 363 29.73 -1.89 2.34
CA SER A 363 28.36 -1.39 2.45
C SER A 363 27.31 -2.40 1.98
N LEU A 364 27.67 -3.36 1.12
CA LEU A 364 26.70 -4.25 0.46
C LEU A 364 25.88 -5.06 1.48
N SER A 365 26.53 -5.65 2.46
CA SER A 365 25.83 -6.47 3.46
C SER A 365 24.79 -5.67 4.25
N SER A 366 25.15 -4.48 4.76
CA SER A 366 24.23 -3.64 5.54
C SER A 366 23.05 -3.15 4.70
N ILE A 367 23.28 -2.83 3.40
CA ILE A 367 22.22 -2.40 2.49
C ILE A 367 21.26 -3.55 2.18
N LEU A 368 21.77 -4.76 1.92
CA LEU A 368 20.93 -5.92 1.68
C LEU A 368 20.13 -6.31 2.93
N ASP A 369 20.77 -6.31 4.10
CA ASP A 369 20.10 -6.61 5.37
C ASP A 369 18.91 -5.64 5.62
N ALA A 370 19.10 -4.36 5.34
CA ALA A 370 18.06 -3.33 5.45
C ALA A 370 16.88 -3.56 4.48
N ASN A 371 17.20 -3.82 3.21
CA ASN A 371 16.15 -4.05 2.20
C ASN A 371 15.37 -5.34 2.46
N ILE A 372 16.02 -6.40 2.97
CA ILE A 372 15.34 -7.66 3.31
C ILE A 372 14.36 -7.45 4.46
N THR A 373 14.73 -6.71 5.51
CA THR A 373 13.82 -6.44 6.63
C THR A 373 12.59 -5.64 6.21
N THR A 374 12.77 -4.63 5.36
CA THR A 374 11.65 -3.86 4.82
C THR A 374 10.80 -4.70 3.85
N MET A 375 11.43 -5.59 3.05
CA MET A 375 10.72 -6.51 2.17
C MET A 375 9.80 -7.47 2.95
N ILE A 376 10.26 -8.01 4.08
CA ILE A 376 9.44 -8.88 4.95
C ILE A 376 8.15 -8.15 5.34
N VAL A 377 8.27 -6.90 5.78
CA VAL A 377 7.11 -6.08 6.17
C VAL A 377 6.22 -5.77 4.97
N ALA A 378 6.80 -5.39 3.84
CA ALA A 378 6.04 -5.07 2.62
C ALA A 378 5.22 -6.27 2.10
N VAL A 379 5.79 -7.48 2.13
CA VAL A 379 5.09 -8.71 1.74
C VAL A 379 3.93 -9.03 2.71
N ILE A 380 4.14 -8.88 4.01
CA ILE A 380 3.09 -9.09 5.02
C ILE A 380 1.96 -8.08 4.82
N LEU A 381 2.31 -6.82 4.54
CA LEU A 381 1.34 -5.77 4.28
C LEU A 381 0.55 -6.04 2.98
N PHE A 382 1.19 -6.60 1.95
CA PHE A 382 0.53 -7.01 0.71
C PHE A 382 -0.49 -8.16 0.94
N ILE A 383 -0.13 -9.13 1.78
CA ILE A 383 -0.99 -10.30 2.06
C ILE A 383 -2.19 -9.93 2.95
N LEU A 384 -1.96 -9.10 3.98
CA LEU A 384 -2.99 -8.79 4.99
C LEU A 384 -3.67 -7.43 4.79
N GLY A 385 -3.10 -6.57 3.94
CA GLY A 385 -3.67 -5.26 3.57
C GLY A 385 -4.88 -5.40 2.64
N GLN A 386 -5.73 -4.40 2.65
CA GLN A 386 -6.92 -4.30 1.79
C GLN A 386 -6.89 -2.98 1.02
N SER A 387 -7.56 -2.95 -0.14
CA SER A 387 -7.74 -1.75 -0.95
C SER A 387 -6.45 -0.91 -1.11
N SER A 388 -6.47 0.38 -0.79
CA SER A 388 -5.34 1.32 -0.94
C SER A 388 -4.05 0.89 -0.22
N VAL A 389 -4.17 0.16 0.91
CA VAL A 389 -3.01 -0.39 1.65
C VAL A 389 -2.27 -1.43 0.82
N LYS A 390 -2.99 -2.23 0.02
CA LYS A 390 -2.40 -3.23 -0.87
C LYS A 390 -1.63 -2.57 -2.03
N GLY A 391 -2.19 -1.49 -2.62
CA GLY A 391 -1.50 -0.66 -3.61
C GLY A 391 -0.21 -0.04 -3.07
N PHE A 392 -0.23 0.49 -1.83
CA PHE A 392 0.95 0.95 -1.12
C PHE A 392 2.02 -0.15 -0.99
N ALA A 393 1.63 -1.34 -0.54
CA ALA A 393 2.55 -2.46 -0.33
C ALA A 393 3.17 -2.95 -1.64
N THR A 394 2.38 -3.02 -2.72
CA THR A 394 2.85 -3.37 -4.07
C THR A 394 3.93 -2.40 -4.54
N MET A 395 3.67 -1.10 -4.45
CA MET A 395 4.65 -0.08 -4.81
C MET A 395 5.92 -0.17 -3.95
N LEU A 396 5.78 -0.46 -2.66
CA LEU A 396 6.92 -0.62 -1.75
C LEU A 396 7.79 -1.83 -2.13
N ILE A 397 7.19 -2.96 -2.49
CA ILE A 397 7.90 -4.17 -2.96
C ILE A 397 8.70 -3.86 -4.23
N ILE A 398 8.07 -3.22 -5.23
CA ILE A 398 8.71 -2.82 -6.47
C ILE A 398 9.90 -1.90 -6.17
N ASN A 399 9.70 -0.91 -5.32
CA ASN A 399 10.71 0.06 -4.93
C ASN A 399 11.94 -0.61 -4.27
N ILE A 400 11.74 -1.58 -3.40
CA ILE A 400 12.83 -2.31 -2.75
C ILE A 400 13.61 -3.14 -3.77
N LEU A 401 12.94 -3.85 -4.67
CA LEU A 401 13.59 -4.63 -5.73
C LEU A 401 14.42 -3.74 -6.65
N LEU A 402 13.85 -2.63 -7.10
CA LEU A 402 14.54 -1.67 -7.97
C LEU A 402 15.68 -0.95 -7.25
N THR A 403 15.57 -0.68 -5.95
CA THR A 403 16.69 -0.15 -5.14
C THR A 403 17.90 -1.07 -5.23
N ILE A 404 17.70 -2.37 -5.07
CA ILE A 404 18.78 -3.36 -5.16
C ILE A 404 19.39 -3.35 -6.57
N ILE A 405 18.58 -3.36 -7.63
CA ILE A 405 19.05 -3.42 -9.00
C ILE A 405 19.76 -2.11 -9.39
N VAL A 406 19.08 -0.97 -9.25
CA VAL A 406 19.52 0.31 -9.80
C VAL A 406 20.57 1.00 -8.91
N LEU A 407 20.27 1.13 -7.60
CA LEU A 407 21.16 1.91 -6.70
C LEU A 407 22.32 1.07 -6.18
N VAL A 408 22.08 -0.24 -5.88
CA VAL A 408 23.15 -1.08 -5.31
C VAL A 408 24.05 -1.63 -6.39
N PHE A 409 23.53 -2.14 -7.51
CA PHE A 409 24.37 -2.72 -8.54
C PHE A 409 24.78 -1.70 -9.62
N ILE A 410 23.83 -1.05 -10.30
CA ILE A 410 24.14 -0.18 -11.45
C ILE A 410 24.87 1.10 -10.99
N SER A 411 24.34 1.84 -10.02
CA SER A 411 24.95 3.09 -9.55
C SER A 411 26.36 2.87 -8.99
N LYS A 412 26.57 1.82 -8.16
CA LYS A 412 27.92 1.48 -7.66
C LYS A 412 28.89 1.09 -8.75
N ALA A 413 28.44 0.38 -9.79
CA ALA A 413 29.28 0.03 -10.93
C ALA A 413 29.71 1.29 -11.72
N VAL A 414 28.79 2.24 -11.93
CA VAL A 414 29.08 3.52 -12.57
C VAL A 414 30.09 4.34 -11.74
N VAL A 415 29.87 4.47 -10.42
CA VAL A 415 30.81 5.16 -9.52
C VAL A 415 32.20 4.51 -9.56
N ALA A 416 32.28 3.17 -9.55
CA ALA A 416 33.54 2.44 -9.65
C ALA A 416 34.26 2.64 -10.99
N LEU A 417 33.50 2.73 -12.11
CA LEU A 417 34.02 3.00 -13.43
C LEU A 417 34.68 4.39 -13.48
N PHE A 418 34.03 5.42 -12.94
CA PHE A 418 34.59 6.77 -12.89
C PHE A 418 35.80 6.86 -11.94
N ALA A 419 35.74 6.23 -10.78
CA ALA A 419 36.88 6.15 -9.86
C ALA A 419 38.09 5.44 -10.49
N GLY A 420 37.84 4.38 -11.30
CA GLY A 420 38.86 3.64 -12.02
C GLY A 420 39.51 4.38 -13.20
N SER A 421 38.92 5.50 -13.65
CA SER A 421 39.42 6.28 -14.78
C SER A 421 40.72 7.08 -14.50
N GLY A 422 41.03 7.33 -13.19
CA GLY A 422 42.16 8.13 -12.76
C GLY A 422 42.00 9.66 -12.95
N VAL A 423 40.88 10.13 -13.53
CA VAL A 423 40.62 11.57 -13.75
C VAL A 423 40.41 12.30 -12.42
N PHE A 424 39.88 11.61 -11.42
CA PHE A 424 39.54 12.17 -10.13
C PHE A 424 40.58 11.93 -9.04
N ASP A 425 41.69 11.22 -9.31
CA ASP A 425 42.70 10.86 -8.28
C ASP A 425 43.21 12.08 -7.51
N ASN A 426 43.43 13.22 -8.20
CA ASN A 426 43.86 14.46 -7.56
C ASN A 426 42.68 15.40 -7.19
N LYS A 427 41.43 15.03 -7.52
CA LYS A 427 40.21 15.84 -7.36
C LYS A 427 39.17 15.14 -6.48
N VAL A 428 39.62 14.49 -5.40
CA VAL A 428 38.77 13.73 -4.48
C VAL A 428 37.61 14.57 -3.93
N ASN A 429 37.85 15.86 -3.66
CA ASN A 429 36.79 16.77 -3.22
C ASN A 429 35.69 16.90 -4.28
N LEU A 430 36.03 17.09 -5.56
CA LEU A 430 35.06 17.15 -6.64
C LEU A 430 34.32 15.81 -6.84
N PHE A 431 34.99 14.68 -6.56
CA PHE A 431 34.39 13.36 -6.73
C PHE A 431 33.36 13.03 -5.66
N ILE A 432 33.67 13.28 -4.36
CA ILE A 432 32.84 12.81 -3.25
C ILE A 432 32.68 13.82 -2.09
N GLY A 433 33.06 15.08 -2.29
CA GLY A 433 32.91 16.14 -1.27
C GLY A 433 33.86 16.02 -0.07
N LEU A 434 34.99 15.29 -0.19
CA LEU A 434 35.97 15.16 0.88
C LEU A 434 37.15 16.08 0.66
N SER A 435 37.35 17.06 1.58
CA SER A 435 38.49 17.95 1.54
C SER A 435 39.80 17.20 1.82
N LYS A 436 40.86 17.53 1.06
CA LYS A 436 42.21 16.97 1.22
C LYS A 436 42.75 17.13 2.64
N LYS A 437 42.38 18.19 3.35
CA LYS A 437 42.80 18.43 4.76
C LYS A 437 42.31 17.38 5.75
N LYS A 438 41.22 16.65 5.38
CA LYS A 438 40.65 15.58 6.19
C LYS A 438 41.25 14.19 5.90
N ILE A 439 42.14 14.08 4.92
CA ILE A 439 42.79 12.85 4.53
C ILE A 439 44.13 12.77 5.34
N ILE A 440 44.14 11.89 6.32
CA ILE A 440 45.31 11.70 7.17
C ILE A 440 45.62 10.21 7.18
N PRO A 441 46.80 9.80 6.65
CA PRO A 441 47.19 8.39 6.69
C PRO A 441 47.16 7.86 8.12
N ALA A 442 46.32 6.89 8.38
CA ALA A 442 46.15 6.28 9.71
C ALA A 442 45.73 4.82 9.54
N LYS A 443 45.93 4.02 10.60
CA LYS A 443 45.43 2.62 10.63
C LYS A 443 43.89 2.56 10.75
N GLU A 444 43.31 3.56 11.42
CA GLU A 444 41.87 3.60 11.71
C GLU A 444 41.28 4.99 11.48
N VAL A 445 39.97 5.05 11.24
CA VAL A 445 39.24 6.29 11.06
C VAL A 445 39.21 7.06 12.39
N ARG A 446 39.50 8.37 12.36
CA ARG A 446 39.34 9.23 13.54
C ARG A 446 37.89 9.28 13.98
N ILE A 447 37.66 9.05 15.28
CA ILE A 447 36.33 9.08 15.89
C ILE A 447 35.87 10.54 16.00
N PRO A 448 34.75 10.92 15.36
CA PRO A 448 34.18 12.26 15.51
C PRO A 448 33.45 12.42 16.85
N PHE A 449 33.11 13.62 17.22
CA PHE A 449 32.22 13.94 18.35
C PHE A 449 32.67 13.34 19.71
N LYS A 450 33.96 13.28 20.00
CA LYS A 450 34.52 12.66 21.24
C LYS A 450 33.92 13.19 22.53
N LYS A 451 33.40 14.44 22.53
CA LYS A 451 32.77 15.06 23.70
C LYS A 451 31.36 14.50 24.01
N LEU A 452 30.69 13.87 23.03
CA LEU A 452 29.37 13.29 23.23
C LEU A 452 29.50 11.88 23.84
N ASP A 453 28.91 11.69 25.00
CA ASP A 453 28.88 10.40 25.71
C ASP A 453 27.44 9.86 25.74
N PHE A 454 27.08 9.07 24.74
CA PHE A 454 25.74 8.51 24.57
C PHE A 454 25.42 7.46 25.64
N VAL A 455 26.45 6.71 26.13
CA VAL A 455 26.26 5.69 27.14
C VAL A 455 26.00 6.32 28.51
N LYS A 456 26.70 7.42 28.87
CA LYS A 456 26.45 8.13 30.11
C LYS A 456 25.10 8.80 30.15
N SER A 457 24.72 9.45 29.04
CA SER A 457 23.41 10.16 28.93
C SER A 457 22.20 9.24 29.01
N ARG A 458 22.35 7.93 28.74
CA ARG A 458 21.24 6.94 28.88
C ARG A 458 20.59 6.93 30.26
N LYS A 459 21.34 7.26 31.33
CA LYS A 459 20.83 7.29 32.71
C LYS A 459 19.73 8.35 32.90
N ILE A 460 19.76 9.41 32.09
CA ILE A 460 18.77 10.48 32.08
C ILE A 460 17.71 10.20 31.01
N VAL A 461 18.15 9.78 29.83
CA VAL A 461 17.29 9.59 28.65
C VAL A 461 16.27 8.47 28.85
N LEU A 462 16.69 7.29 29.34
CA LEU A 462 15.77 6.16 29.49
C LEU A 462 14.63 6.38 30.48
N PRO A 463 14.83 7.01 31.67
CA PRO A 463 13.73 7.37 32.56
C PRO A 463 12.76 8.39 31.93
N ILE A 464 13.26 9.37 31.17
CA ILE A 464 12.41 10.34 30.46
C ILE A 464 11.56 9.63 29.40
N VAL A 465 12.15 8.74 28.60
CA VAL A 465 11.44 7.93 27.61
C VAL A 465 10.35 7.09 28.27
N LEU A 466 10.67 6.41 29.38
CA LEU A 466 9.69 5.62 30.11
C LEU A 466 8.53 6.48 30.61
N LEU A 467 8.82 7.67 31.13
CA LEU A 467 7.81 8.62 31.59
C LEU A 467 6.92 9.08 30.44
N VAL A 468 7.49 9.41 29.27
CA VAL A 468 6.74 9.80 28.06
C VAL A 468 5.88 8.65 27.56
N LEU A 469 6.41 7.42 27.53
CA LEU A 469 5.65 6.24 27.10
C LEU A 469 4.47 5.94 28.04
N VAL A 470 4.73 5.88 29.35
CA VAL A 470 3.68 5.57 30.33
C VAL A 470 2.69 6.72 30.45
N GLY A 471 3.17 7.95 30.61
CA GLY A 471 2.33 9.14 30.77
C GLY A 471 1.51 9.44 29.51
N GLY A 472 2.14 9.39 28.34
CA GLY A 472 1.48 9.61 27.06
C GLY A 472 0.44 8.54 26.73
N LEU A 473 0.76 7.26 26.99
CA LEU A 473 -0.20 6.16 26.78
C LEU A 473 -1.39 6.29 27.75
N THR A 474 -1.12 6.57 29.03
CA THR A 474 -2.18 6.75 30.03
C THR A 474 -3.08 7.93 29.64
N TYR A 475 -2.51 9.05 29.24
CA TYR A 475 -3.27 10.21 28.76
C TYR A 475 -4.13 9.84 27.56
N SER A 476 -3.55 9.17 26.54
CA SER A 476 -4.26 8.79 25.31
C SER A 476 -5.41 7.81 25.56
N VAL A 477 -5.25 6.89 26.52
CA VAL A 477 -6.31 5.95 26.90
C VAL A 477 -7.44 6.67 27.66
N ILE A 478 -7.13 7.54 28.63
CA ILE A 478 -8.13 8.29 29.39
C ILE A 478 -8.94 9.24 28.51
N THR A 479 -8.25 9.89 27.56
CA THR A 479 -8.90 10.87 26.66
C THR A 479 -9.48 10.22 25.41
N HIS A 480 -9.38 8.91 25.27
CA HIS A 480 -9.73 8.08 24.10
C HIS A 480 -8.96 8.45 22.82
N PHE A 481 -8.66 7.46 22.00
CA PHE A 481 -8.06 7.65 20.67
C PHE A 481 -9.12 8.13 19.68
N ASN A 482 -8.67 8.85 18.65
CA ASN A 482 -9.50 9.28 17.55
C ASN A 482 -9.46 8.23 16.43
N PHE A 483 -10.31 7.21 16.49
CA PHE A 483 -10.40 6.18 15.46
C PHE A 483 -11.31 6.61 14.31
N ALA A 484 -10.91 6.28 13.07
CA ALA A 484 -11.74 6.39 11.88
C ALA A 484 -12.84 5.29 11.85
N VAL A 485 -13.78 5.41 10.93
CA VAL A 485 -14.87 4.43 10.74
C VAL A 485 -14.36 3.01 10.45
N ASP A 486 -13.17 2.87 9.90
CA ASP A 486 -12.47 1.59 9.72
C ASP A 486 -12.43 0.77 11.02
N PHE A 487 -12.28 1.43 12.16
CA PHE A 487 -12.13 0.82 13.48
C PHE A 487 -13.32 1.03 14.42
N THR A 488 -14.20 2.01 14.12
CA THR A 488 -15.43 2.23 14.89
C THR A 488 -16.66 1.59 14.27
N GLY A 489 -16.69 1.43 12.94
CA GLY A 489 -17.88 1.17 12.14
C GLY A 489 -18.74 2.42 12.02
N GLY A 490 -19.79 2.38 11.19
CA GLY A 490 -20.67 3.51 10.93
C GLY A 490 -20.39 4.17 9.58
N THR A 491 -20.75 5.45 9.44
CA THR A 491 -20.59 6.21 8.21
C THR A 491 -19.73 7.46 8.44
N SER A 492 -18.76 7.69 7.55
CA SER A 492 -17.94 8.90 7.46
C SER A 492 -18.35 9.71 6.23
N ILE A 493 -18.58 10.99 6.41
CA ILE A 493 -19.02 11.93 5.37
C ILE A 493 -18.01 13.06 5.33
N THR A 494 -17.30 13.21 4.21
CA THR A 494 -16.32 14.28 4.01
C THR A 494 -16.87 15.26 2.97
N ILE A 495 -16.95 16.54 3.32
CA ILE A 495 -17.49 17.60 2.49
C ILE A 495 -16.45 18.71 2.39
N ASN A 496 -16.25 19.30 1.20
CA ASN A 496 -15.32 20.39 0.93
C ASN A 496 -15.87 21.76 1.34
N THR A 497 -16.30 21.88 2.58
CA THR A 497 -16.73 23.15 3.17
C THR A 497 -16.26 23.24 4.60
N THR A 498 -16.08 24.47 5.09
CA THR A 498 -15.80 24.77 6.50
C THR A 498 -17.03 25.26 7.25
N ASP A 499 -18.18 25.35 6.58
CA ASP A 499 -19.44 25.80 7.16
C ASP A 499 -19.96 24.83 8.22
N ASP A 500 -20.89 25.28 9.05
CA ASP A 500 -21.58 24.43 9.99
C ASP A 500 -22.57 23.52 9.26
N ILE A 501 -22.29 22.21 9.30
CA ILE A 501 -23.06 21.19 8.59
C ILE A 501 -24.11 20.62 9.53
N SER A 502 -25.38 20.63 9.07
CA SER A 502 -26.49 19.96 9.74
C SER A 502 -26.91 18.72 8.96
N LEU A 503 -26.83 17.56 9.58
CA LEU A 503 -27.26 16.29 8.97
C LEU A 503 -28.74 15.94 9.25
N GLY A 504 -29.54 16.87 9.81
CA GLY A 504 -30.95 16.62 10.14
C GLY A 504 -31.10 15.64 11.32
N ASP A 505 -31.74 14.51 11.09
CA ASP A 505 -32.09 13.53 12.13
C ASP A 505 -30.94 12.58 12.52
N TYR A 506 -29.78 12.62 11.84
CA TYR A 506 -28.65 11.74 12.13
C TYR A 506 -27.89 12.18 13.37
N THR A 507 -27.51 11.23 14.22
CA THR A 507 -26.74 11.48 15.43
C THR A 507 -25.25 11.62 15.10
N ILE A 508 -24.76 12.85 15.12
CA ILE A 508 -23.35 13.14 14.86
C ILE A 508 -22.53 12.64 16.05
N ASN A 509 -21.66 11.68 15.79
CA ASN A 509 -20.70 11.19 16.79
C ASN A 509 -19.48 12.11 16.88
N LYS A 510 -19.04 12.65 15.73
CA LYS A 510 -17.82 13.44 15.66
C LYS A 510 -17.79 14.34 14.44
N ILE A 511 -17.18 15.51 14.61
CA ILE A 511 -16.86 16.45 13.53
C ILE A 511 -15.38 16.79 13.61
N ASP A 512 -14.64 16.51 12.53
CA ASP A 512 -13.26 16.90 12.34
C ASP A 512 -13.19 17.95 11.22
N ARG A 513 -12.77 19.18 11.56
CA ARG A 513 -12.64 20.29 10.59
C ARG A 513 -11.20 20.49 10.21
N THR A 514 -10.98 20.66 8.92
CA THR A 514 -9.70 21.01 8.34
C THR A 514 -9.77 22.40 7.71
N LYS A 515 -8.72 22.86 7.03
CA LYS A 515 -8.75 24.16 6.36
C LYS A 515 -9.74 24.23 5.20
N ASP A 516 -9.93 23.12 4.50
CA ASP A 516 -10.65 23.07 3.23
C ASP A 516 -11.82 22.07 3.25
N SER A 517 -12.00 21.29 4.31
CA SER A 517 -13.04 20.26 4.40
C SER A 517 -13.49 19.96 5.82
N THR A 518 -14.71 19.46 5.95
CA THR A 518 -15.29 18.95 7.20
C THR A 518 -15.59 17.47 7.05
N ASN A 519 -15.08 16.65 7.97
CA ASN A 519 -15.39 15.23 8.07
C ASN A 519 -16.32 15.00 9.26
N ILE A 520 -17.47 14.38 9.00
CA ILE A 520 -18.48 14.05 9.99
C ILE A 520 -18.60 12.53 10.08
N VAL A 521 -18.59 12.02 11.30
CA VAL A 521 -18.79 10.60 11.59
C VAL A 521 -20.11 10.40 12.31
N ILE A 522 -20.95 9.52 11.77
CA ILE A 522 -22.19 9.06 12.40
C ILE A 522 -22.09 7.56 12.72
N ASN A 523 -22.76 7.13 13.78
CA ASN A 523 -22.71 5.72 14.19
C ASN A 523 -23.61 4.83 13.33
N GLU A 524 -24.60 5.44 12.70
CA GLU A 524 -25.55 4.76 11.83
C GLU A 524 -24.84 4.25 10.56
N LYS A 525 -25.23 3.06 10.13
CA LYS A 525 -24.83 2.50 8.85
C LYS A 525 -25.91 2.86 7.85
N LEU A 526 -25.62 3.81 6.95
CA LEU A 526 -26.57 4.24 5.95
C LEU A 526 -26.82 3.16 4.89
N THR A 527 -28.07 3.02 4.48
CA THR A 527 -28.47 2.24 3.31
C THR A 527 -28.14 2.98 2.02
N LYS A 528 -28.27 2.30 0.87
CA LYS A 528 -28.04 2.89 -0.44
C LYS A 528 -28.90 4.15 -0.67
N GLU A 529 -30.18 4.03 -0.37
CA GLU A 529 -31.17 5.09 -0.55
C GLU A 529 -30.89 6.30 0.36
N GLU A 530 -30.45 6.04 1.60
CA GLU A 530 -30.08 7.08 2.56
C GLU A 530 -28.78 7.80 2.15
N ILE A 531 -27.80 7.07 1.59
CA ILE A 531 -26.55 7.65 1.05
C ILE A 531 -26.86 8.61 -0.08
N GLU A 532 -27.69 8.18 -1.03
CA GLU A 532 -28.06 8.98 -2.20
C GLU A 532 -28.85 10.23 -1.78
N ALA A 533 -29.87 10.06 -0.94
CA ALA A 533 -30.67 11.18 -0.44
C ALA A 533 -29.82 12.20 0.34
N LEU A 534 -28.87 11.70 1.14
CA LEU A 534 -27.97 12.56 1.91
C LEU A 534 -26.95 13.28 1.02
N SER A 535 -26.36 12.58 0.03
CA SER A 535 -25.42 13.17 -0.93
C SER A 535 -26.08 14.30 -1.71
N ASN A 536 -27.26 14.05 -2.30
CA ASN A 536 -28.00 15.05 -3.07
C ASN A 536 -28.37 16.27 -2.20
N LYS A 537 -28.84 16.03 -0.97
CA LYS A 537 -29.16 17.11 -0.03
C LYS A 537 -27.94 17.99 0.29
N LEU A 538 -26.77 17.36 0.54
CA LEU A 538 -25.54 18.08 0.86
C LEU A 538 -24.99 18.85 -0.34
N GLU A 539 -25.15 18.31 -1.56
CA GLU A 539 -24.76 19.00 -2.79
C GLU A 539 -25.64 20.21 -3.08
N GLU A 540 -26.95 20.10 -2.85
CA GLU A 540 -27.88 21.22 -3.01
C GLU A 540 -27.64 22.31 -1.96
N GLU A 541 -27.41 21.93 -0.70
CA GLU A 541 -27.31 22.90 0.43
C GLU A 541 -25.96 23.61 0.46
N TYR A 542 -24.86 22.89 0.20
CA TYR A 542 -23.48 23.42 0.31
C TYR A 542 -22.79 23.66 -1.02
N HIS A 543 -23.44 23.38 -2.16
CA HIS A 543 -22.90 23.53 -3.52
C HIS A 543 -21.54 22.86 -3.73
N THR A 544 -21.32 21.74 -3.04
CA THR A 544 -20.07 21.00 -3.07
C THR A 544 -20.35 19.49 -3.00
N THR A 545 -19.45 18.70 -3.55
CA THR A 545 -19.56 17.26 -3.56
C THR A 545 -19.18 16.63 -2.21
N SER A 546 -19.78 15.50 -1.90
CA SER A 546 -19.53 14.74 -0.67
C SER A 546 -18.91 13.38 -0.97
N ASN A 547 -17.94 12.97 -0.13
CA ASN A 547 -17.38 11.63 -0.13
C ASN A 547 -17.96 10.84 1.06
N ILE A 548 -18.67 9.76 0.79
CA ILE A 548 -19.33 8.95 1.82
C ILE A 548 -18.68 7.58 1.89
N TYR A 549 -18.29 7.18 3.10
CA TYR A 549 -17.67 5.90 3.38
C TYR A 549 -18.39 5.16 4.52
N VAL A 550 -18.95 3.99 4.21
CA VAL A 550 -19.72 3.16 5.14
C VAL A 550 -18.96 1.89 5.47
N VAL A 551 -18.87 1.54 6.75
CA VAL A 551 -18.17 0.36 7.24
C VAL A 551 -19.05 -0.43 8.20
N SER A 552 -19.31 -1.70 7.88
CA SER A 552 -20.05 -2.61 8.76
C SER A 552 -19.19 -3.13 9.92
N ASP A 553 -19.85 -3.61 10.98
CA ASP A 553 -19.17 -4.22 12.13
C ASP A 553 -18.34 -5.45 11.76
N MET A 554 -18.72 -6.18 10.71
CA MET A 554 -17.97 -7.32 10.22
C MET A 554 -16.64 -6.87 9.61
N VAL A 555 -16.67 -5.87 8.73
CA VAL A 555 -15.49 -5.31 8.10
C VAL A 555 -14.56 -4.70 9.16
N LYS A 556 -15.09 -3.92 10.10
CA LYS A 556 -14.34 -3.40 11.26
C LYS A 556 -13.57 -4.48 12.00
N LYS A 557 -14.25 -5.59 12.39
CA LYS A 557 -13.60 -6.70 13.10
C LYS A 557 -12.49 -7.34 12.29
N GLN A 558 -12.69 -7.48 10.99
CA GLN A 558 -11.69 -8.04 10.06
C GLN A 558 -10.47 -7.13 9.95
N LEU A 559 -10.67 -5.82 9.77
CA LEU A 559 -9.60 -4.83 9.70
C LEU A 559 -8.74 -4.82 10.97
N ILE A 560 -9.38 -4.80 12.15
CA ILE A 560 -8.66 -4.86 13.44
C ILE A 560 -7.85 -6.14 13.56
N LYS A 561 -8.44 -7.30 13.24
CA LYS A 561 -7.76 -8.60 13.27
C LYS A 561 -6.53 -8.61 12.34
N ASN A 562 -6.70 -8.18 11.09
CA ASN A 562 -5.63 -8.15 10.10
C ASN A 562 -4.51 -7.20 10.53
N ALA A 563 -4.83 -6.01 11.06
CA ALA A 563 -3.87 -5.04 11.57
C ALA A 563 -3.00 -5.63 12.70
N ILE A 564 -3.62 -6.25 13.70
CA ILE A 564 -2.90 -6.89 14.82
C ILE A 564 -2.03 -8.03 14.30
N MET A 565 -2.57 -8.90 13.44
CA MET A 565 -1.82 -10.01 12.86
C MET A 565 -0.63 -9.52 12.04
N ALA A 566 -0.79 -8.48 11.23
CA ALA A 566 0.28 -7.92 10.42
C ALA A 566 1.45 -7.41 11.29
N VAL A 567 1.16 -6.69 12.37
CA VAL A 567 2.20 -6.21 13.31
C VAL A 567 2.91 -7.39 13.97
N ILE A 568 2.18 -8.37 14.51
CA ILE A 568 2.77 -9.52 15.21
C ILE A 568 3.64 -10.35 14.25
N ILE A 569 3.13 -10.69 13.06
CA ILE A 569 3.86 -11.51 12.09
C ILE A 569 5.10 -10.76 11.60
N SER A 570 5.01 -9.43 11.39
CA SER A 570 6.16 -8.61 11.00
C SER A 570 7.25 -8.60 12.06
N LEU A 571 6.90 -8.41 13.32
CA LEU A 571 7.85 -8.47 14.43
C LEU A 571 8.52 -9.86 14.54
N ILE A 572 7.75 -10.94 14.41
CA ILE A 572 8.27 -12.31 14.43
C ILE A 572 9.21 -12.53 13.24
N GLY A 573 8.84 -12.13 12.03
CA GLY A 573 9.68 -12.24 10.83
C GLY A 573 11.01 -11.51 10.99
N ILE A 574 10.99 -10.30 11.54
CA ILE A 574 12.17 -9.49 11.82
C ILE A 574 13.03 -10.17 12.91
N ILE A 575 12.43 -10.69 14.01
CA ILE A 575 13.17 -11.42 15.06
C ILE A 575 13.93 -12.60 14.45
N ILE A 576 13.24 -13.40 13.65
CA ILE A 576 13.85 -14.58 13.01
C ILE A 576 15.02 -14.13 12.12
N TYR A 577 14.82 -13.16 11.25
CA TYR A 577 15.86 -12.67 10.35
C TYR A 577 17.06 -12.09 11.09
N VAL A 578 16.84 -11.19 12.06
CA VAL A 578 17.91 -10.54 12.82
C VAL A 578 18.64 -11.55 13.71
N SER A 579 17.94 -12.54 14.28
CA SER A 579 18.57 -13.61 15.07
C SER A 579 19.47 -14.53 14.23
N PHE A 580 19.09 -14.80 12.99
CA PHE A 580 19.90 -15.55 12.04
C PHE A 580 21.15 -14.76 11.60
N ARG A 581 21.01 -13.44 11.40
CA ARG A 581 22.07 -12.55 10.90
C ARG A 581 23.03 -12.08 11.98
N PHE A 582 22.52 -11.87 13.20
CA PHE A 582 23.24 -11.40 14.37
C PHE A 582 23.02 -12.35 15.55
N ARG A 583 23.73 -12.10 16.67
CA ARG A 583 23.48 -12.83 17.92
C ARG A 583 22.14 -12.37 18.53
N PHE A 584 21.48 -13.25 19.26
CA PHE A 584 20.15 -13.04 19.87
C PHE A 584 20.02 -11.74 20.69
N ASN A 585 21.09 -11.31 21.40
CA ASN A 585 21.09 -10.05 22.13
C ASN A 585 20.85 -8.83 21.24
N TYR A 586 21.31 -8.85 19.98
CA TYR A 586 21.04 -7.78 19.02
C TYR A 586 19.58 -7.80 18.59
N ALA A 587 19.00 -8.97 18.35
CA ALA A 587 17.61 -9.11 17.92
C ALA A 587 16.66 -8.55 18.99
N ILE A 588 16.78 -8.97 20.24
CA ILE A 588 15.94 -8.44 21.34
C ILE A 588 16.07 -6.92 21.46
N SER A 589 17.31 -6.41 21.39
CA SER A 589 17.54 -4.97 21.53
C SER A 589 16.95 -4.16 20.38
N GLY A 590 17.01 -4.70 19.16
CA GLY A 590 16.37 -4.09 18.00
C GLY A 590 14.83 -4.08 18.11
N ILE A 591 14.22 -5.19 18.51
CA ILE A 591 12.75 -5.29 18.66
C ILE A 591 12.22 -4.29 19.68
N VAL A 592 12.88 -4.17 20.85
CA VAL A 592 12.46 -3.19 21.86
C VAL A 592 12.54 -1.77 21.31
N ALA A 593 13.54 -1.46 20.49
CA ALA A 593 13.64 -0.16 19.81
C ALA A 593 12.50 0.04 18.81
N LEU A 594 12.16 -0.98 18.00
CA LEU A 594 11.02 -0.91 17.06
C LEU A 594 9.67 -0.74 17.76
N MET A 595 9.46 -1.46 18.85
CA MET A 595 8.25 -1.29 19.66
C MET A 595 8.14 0.11 20.26
N HIS A 596 9.27 0.69 20.70
CA HIS A 596 9.29 2.08 21.15
C HIS A 596 8.87 3.03 20.03
N ASP A 597 9.38 2.88 18.80
CA ASP A 597 9.10 3.78 17.69
C ASP A 597 7.61 3.72 17.29
N ALA A 598 7.05 2.51 17.22
CA ALA A 598 5.64 2.31 17.00
C ALA A 598 4.78 2.94 18.13
N LEU A 599 5.15 2.70 19.41
CA LEU A 599 4.43 3.24 20.56
C LEU A 599 4.47 4.76 20.63
N ILE A 600 5.63 5.39 20.37
CA ILE A 600 5.76 6.86 20.33
C ILE A 600 4.83 7.43 19.24
N THR A 601 4.76 6.80 18.07
CA THR A 601 3.87 7.24 17.00
C THR A 601 2.41 7.12 17.40
N ILE A 602 2.00 6.00 17.99
CA ILE A 602 0.64 5.78 18.51
C ILE A 602 0.30 6.81 19.59
N ILE A 603 1.20 7.05 20.55
CA ILE A 603 1.02 8.04 21.62
C ILE A 603 0.89 9.44 21.04
N PHE A 604 1.72 9.82 20.07
CA PHE A 604 1.62 11.10 19.39
C PHE A 604 0.22 11.33 18.80
N PHE A 605 -0.32 10.33 18.10
CA PHE A 605 -1.67 10.39 17.55
C PHE A 605 -2.74 10.50 18.66
N GLY A 606 -2.58 9.76 19.75
CA GLY A 606 -3.49 9.85 20.90
C GLY A 606 -3.48 11.22 21.60
N VAL A 607 -2.29 11.80 21.79
CA VAL A 607 -2.13 13.10 22.44
C VAL A 607 -2.66 14.26 21.59
N PHE A 608 -2.33 14.25 20.28
CA PHE A 608 -2.76 15.30 19.35
C PHE A 608 -4.12 15.04 18.70
N LYS A 609 -4.80 13.95 19.10
CA LYS A 609 -6.14 13.57 18.58
C LYS A 609 -6.18 13.42 17.05
N LEU A 610 -5.07 13.03 16.43
CA LEU A 610 -5.04 12.75 15.02
C LEU A 610 -5.81 11.48 14.72
N GLN A 611 -6.47 11.43 13.56
CA GLN A 611 -7.30 10.29 13.17
C GLN A 611 -6.46 9.08 12.82
N ILE A 612 -6.84 7.92 13.37
CA ILE A 612 -6.23 6.61 13.12
C ILE A 612 -7.15 5.83 12.18
N ASP A 613 -6.69 5.61 10.96
CA ASP A 613 -7.36 4.88 9.89
C ASP A 613 -6.59 3.60 9.50
N SER A 614 -7.05 2.88 8.48
CA SER A 614 -6.38 1.69 7.96
C SER A 614 -4.99 2.02 7.37
N VAL A 615 -4.81 3.21 6.79
CA VAL A 615 -3.53 3.64 6.20
C VAL A 615 -2.49 3.95 7.28
N PHE A 616 -2.92 4.39 8.48
CA PHE A 616 -2.04 4.54 9.64
C PHE A 616 -1.36 3.21 10.03
N ILE A 617 -2.04 2.06 9.90
CA ILE A 617 -1.43 0.75 10.15
C ILE A 617 -0.30 0.48 9.14
N ALA A 618 -0.48 0.86 7.88
CA ALA A 618 0.59 0.77 6.89
C ALA A 618 1.78 1.66 7.27
N ALA A 619 1.54 2.86 7.83
CA ALA A 619 2.61 3.71 8.34
C ALA A 619 3.37 3.04 9.50
N ILE A 620 2.69 2.48 10.50
CA ILE A 620 3.31 1.79 11.63
C ILE A 620 4.18 0.61 11.16
N LEU A 621 3.67 -0.21 10.24
CA LEU A 621 4.42 -1.33 9.67
C LEU A 621 5.64 -0.83 8.89
N THR A 622 5.50 0.24 8.13
CA THR A 622 6.61 0.85 7.39
C THR A 622 7.67 1.41 8.34
N ILE A 623 7.26 2.06 9.44
CA ILE A 623 8.17 2.54 10.49
C ILE A 623 8.96 1.36 11.07
N ILE A 624 8.30 0.25 11.40
CA ILE A 624 8.94 -0.97 11.90
C ILE A 624 9.97 -1.50 10.87
N GLY A 625 9.62 -1.55 9.58
CA GLY A 625 10.51 -2.03 8.51
C GLY A 625 11.69 -1.12 8.24
N TYR A 626 11.51 0.20 8.36
CA TYR A 626 12.57 1.18 8.09
C TYR A 626 13.46 1.45 9.31
N SER A 627 12.89 1.61 10.50
CA SER A 627 13.66 1.93 11.71
C SER A 627 14.71 0.87 12.06
N ILE A 628 14.42 -0.40 11.76
CA ILE A 628 15.41 -1.47 11.97
C ILE A 628 16.69 -1.27 11.14
N ASN A 629 16.61 -0.56 10.00
CA ASN A 629 17.76 -0.30 9.14
C ASN A 629 18.86 0.48 9.89
N ASP A 630 18.52 1.59 10.53
CA ASP A 630 19.47 2.38 11.32
C ASP A 630 20.07 1.58 12.48
N THR A 631 19.25 0.76 13.12
CA THR A 631 19.68 -0.13 14.20
C THR A 631 20.67 -1.19 13.70
N ILE A 632 20.39 -1.85 12.57
CA ILE A 632 21.27 -2.85 11.94
C ILE A 632 22.62 -2.25 11.58
N VAL A 633 22.61 -1.04 11.04
CA VAL A 633 23.83 -0.33 10.64
C VAL A 633 24.71 -0.02 11.85
N THR A 634 24.11 0.41 12.95
CA THR A 634 24.84 0.65 14.22
C THR A 634 25.34 -0.67 14.84
N PHE A 635 24.54 -1.71 14.81
CA PHE A 635 24.92 -3.04 15.26
C PHE A 635 26.05 -3.67 14.43
N ASP A 636 26.06 -3.45 13.11
CA ASP A 636 27.17 -3.90 12.26
C ASP A 636 28.48 -3.20 12.65
N MET A 637 28.42 -1.89 12.96
CA MET A 637 29.59 -1.16 13.45
C MET A 637 30.04 -1.67 14.82
N ILE A 638 29.14 -1.91 15.77
CA ILE A 638 29.43 -2.48 17.08
C ILE A 638 30.09 -3.86 16.90
N ARG A 639 29.49 -4.73 16.06
CA ARG A 639 30.02 -6.07 15.79
C ARG A 639 31.43 -6.03 15.20
N ARG A 640 31.66 -5.10 14.27
CA ARG A 640 32.97 -4.91 13.62
C ARG A 640 34.03 -4.44 14.62
N ASN A 641 33.73 -3.41 15.39
CA ASN A 641 34.62 -2.89 16.44
C ASN A 641 34.85 -3.92 17.55
N TYR A 642 33.79 -4.69 17.92
CA TYR A 642 33.92 -5.78 18.91
C TYR A 642 34.94 -6.84 18.49
N ASN A 643 34.91 -7.26 17.21
CA ASN A 643 35.79 -8.25 16.66
C ASN A 643 37.23 -7.70 16.49
N GLN A 644 37.40 -6.45 16.07
CA GLN A 644 38.68 -5.78 15.90
C GLN A 644 39.41 -5.59 17.24
N ARG A 645 38.69 -5.10 18.27
CA ARG A 645 39.25 -4.86 19.61
C ARG A 645 39.36 -6.13 20.46
N LYS A 646 38.83 -7.27 19.98
CA LYS A 646 38.83 -8.57 20.68
C LYS A 646 38.34 -8.44 22.12
N ILE A 647 37.22 -7.78 22.33
CA ILE A 647 36.61 -7.47 23.64
C ILE A 647 36.44 -8.75 24.47
N LYS A 648 36.97 -8.75 25.68
CA LYS A 648 36.85 -9.84 26.65
C LYS A 648 36.19 -9.39 27.95
N ASN A 649 36.34 -8.12 28.33
CA ASN A 649 35.87 -7.56 29.60
C ASN A 649 34.59 -6.71 29.35
N LYS A 650 33.69 -6.71 30.33
CA LYS A 650 32.49 -5.88 30.29
C LYS A 650 32.80 -4.37 30.35
N ASP A 651 33.90 -3.99 31.00
CA ASP A 651 34.26 -2.59 31.22
C ASP A 651 34.71 -1.88 29.95
N ASP A 652 35.11 -2.64 28.91
CA ASP A 652 35.48 -2.12 27.59
C ASP A 652 34.25 -1.84 26.70
N LEU A 653 33.07 -2.37 27.07
CA LEU A 653 31.83 -2.25 26.25
C LEU A 653 31.29 -0.82 26.13
N PRO A 654 31.30 0.01 27.21
CA PRO A 654 30.75 1.39 27.10
C PRO A 654 31.51 2.24 26.08
N GLU A 655 32.84 2.17 26.07
CA GLU A 655 33.65 2.90 25.11
C GLU A 655 33.45 2.37 23.69
N LEU A 656 33.43 1.04 23.52
CA LEU A 656 33.12 0.40 22.25
C LEU A 656 31.79 0.90 21.64
N VAL A 657 30.73 0.94 22.45
CA VAL A 657 29.38 1.41 22.01
C VAL A 657 29.42 2.88 21.66
N ASN A 658 29.98 3.74 22.51
CA ASN A 658 30.15 5.16 22.25
C ASN A 658 30.88 5.42 20.93
N ASP A 659 31.98 4.75 20.69
CA ASP A 659 32.77 4.94 19.47
C ASP A 659 32.02 4.46 18.24
N SER A 660 31.28 3.35 18.35
CA SER A 660 30.48 2.82 17.25
C SER A 660 29.33 3.76 16.89
N VAL A 661 28.64 4.30 17.89
CA VAL A 661 27.57 5.30 17.70
C VAL A 661 28.12 6.59 17.09
N ARG A 662 29.24 7.11 17.58
CA ARG A 662 29.87 8.33 17.05
C ARG A 662 30.29 8.18 15.59
N LEU A 663 30.76 7.00 15.17
CA LEU A 663 31.11 6.71 13.78
C LEU A 663 29.90 6.60 12.86
N THR A 664 28.74 6.18 13.37
CA THR A 664 27.51 6.04 12.58
C THR A 664 26.57 7.24 12.65
N PHE A 665 26.74 8.11 13.66
CA PHE A 665 25.83 9.22 13.97
C PHE A 665 25.52 10.13 12.78
N PHE A 666 26.57 10.66 12.11
CA PHE A 666 26.39 11.55 10.97
C PHE A 666 25.67 10.86 9.79
N ARG A 667 25.96 9.59 9.57
CA ARG A 667 25.32 8.78 8.53
C ARG A 667 23.84 8.60 8.84
N SER A 668 23.46 8.15 10.06
CA SER A 668 22.06 7.99 10.46
C SER A 668 21.27 9.31 10.33
N LEU A 669 21.91 10.43 10.68
CA LEU A 669 21.27 11.74 10.51
C LEU A 669 21.04 12.07 9.02
N MET A 670 22.00 11.79 8.12
CA MET A 670 21.88 12.08 6.70
C MET A 670 20.87 11.17 6.00
N THR A 671 20.86 9.87 6.31
CA THR A 671 19.90 8.93 5.75
C THR A 671 18.47 9.30 6.12
N THR A 672 18.24 9.59 7.39
CA THR A 672 16.91 10.02 7.84
C THR A 672 16.52 11.39 7.28
N ALA A 673 17.44 12.35 7.17
CA ALA A 673 17.16 13.65 6.57
C ALA A 673 16.72 13.52 5.10
N THR A 674 17.39 12.67 4.30
CA THR A 674 17.01 12.44 2.90
C THR A 674 15.66 11.75 2.75
N THR A 675 15.27 10.93 3.72
CA THR A 675 13.95 10.25 3.72
C THR A 675 12.83 11.17 4.22
N ILE A 676 13.11 12.01 5.21
CA ILE A 676 12.12 12.96 5.78
C ILE A 676 11.79 14.10 4.81
N VAL A 677 12.72 14.56 3.96
CA VAL A 677 12.48 15.69 3.05
C VAL A 677 11.28 15.49 2.13
N PRO A 678 11.13 14.38 1.38
CA PRO A 678 9.92 14.13 0.60
C PRO A 678 8.65 14.08 1.45
N ILE A 679 8.71 13.52 2.66
CA ILE A 679 7.58 13.43 3.58
C ILE A 679 7.14 14.83 4.03
N ILE A 680 8.08 15.72 4.36
CA ILE A 680 7.77 17.12 4.69
C ILE A 680 7.11 17.83 3.50
N CYS A 681 7.59 17.59 2.27
CA CYS A 681 6.95 18.15 1.08
C CYS A 681 5.50 17.66 0.93
N LEU A 682 5.24 16.37 1.20
CA LEU A 682 3.89 15.81 1.20
C LEU A 682 3.00 16.37 2.30
N ILE A 683 3.54 16.64 3.50
CA ILE A 683 2.80 17.26 4.60
C ILE A 683 2.40 18.72 4.28
N VAL A 684 3.30 19.46 3.64
CA VAL A 684 3.11 20.92 3.41
C VAL A 684 2.32 21.19 2.13
N LEU A 685 2.58 20.44 1.07
CA LEU A 685 2.08 20.68 -0.29
C LEU A 685 1.16 19.58 -0.82
N GLY A 686 1.15 18.41 -0.20
CA GLY A 686 0.40 17.25 -0.67
C GLY A 686 -1.09 17.31 -0.35
N SER A 687 -1.80 16.22 -0.68
CA SER A 687 -3.22 16.06 -0.35
C SER A 687 -3.44 15.84 1.14
N HIS A 688 -4.55 16.37 1.63
CA HIS A 688 -4.96 16.22 3.03
C HIS A 688 -5.29 14.76 3.40
N GLU A 689 -5.74 13.95 2.45
CA GLU A 689 -6.08 12.54 2.68
C GLU A 689 -4.90 11.70 3.19
N ILE A 690 -3.68 12.02 2.74
CA ILE A 690 -2.46 11.33 3.19
C ILE A 690 -1.69 12.09 4.29
N LEU A 691 -2.26 13.16 4.82
CA LEU A 691 -1.58 14.00 5.82
C LEU A 691 -1.25 13.20 7.09
N ASN A 692 -2.23 12.51 7.67
CA ASN A 692 -2.05 11.72 8.89
C ASN A 692 -1.03 10.59 8.67
N PHE A 693 -1.09 9.93 7.54
CA PHE A 693 -0.08 8.93 7.14
C PHE A 693 1.34 9.51 7.13
N ASN A 694 1.53 10.66 6.48
CA ASN A 694 2.84 11.31 6.39
C ASN A 694 3.33 11.83 7.75
N ILE A 695 2.43 12.33 8.61
CA ILE A 695 2.77 12.73 9.99
C ILE A 695 3.23 11.50 10.79
N ALA A 696 2.55 10.35 10.66
CA ALA A 696 2.95 9.11 11.32
C ALA A 696 4.36 8.69 10.89
N LEU A 697 4.66 8.70 9.59
CA LEU A 697 5.99 8.39 9.07
C LEU A 697 7.05 9.36 9.58
N LEU A 698 6.77 10.68 9.60
CA LEU A 698 7.69 11.70 10.10
C LEU A 698 8.06 11.45 11.57
N VAL A 699 7.04 11.28 12.42
CA VAL A 699 7.22 11.01 13.85
C VAL A 699 7.98 9.71 14.08
N GLY A 700 7.59 8.64 13.37
CA GLY A 700 8.21 7.33 13.50
C GLY A 700 9.68 7.31 13.06
N PHE A 701 10.04 8.01 11.98
CA PHE A 701 11.44 8.07 11.51
C PHE A 701 12.33 8.90 12.43
N ILE A 702 11.81 9.99 13.01
CA ILE A 702 12.52 10.75 14.03
C ILE A 702 12.72 9.87 15.30
N ALA A 703 11.69 9.15 15.72
CA ALA A 703 11.77 8.21 16.83
C ALA A 703 12.78 7.09 16.55
N GLY A 704 12.86 6.58 15.30
CA GLY A 704 13.79 5.53 14.87
C GLY A 704 15.27 5.91 15.00
N VAL A 705 15.63 7.14 14.60
CA VAL A 705 17.00 7.66 14.83
C VAL A 705 17.31 7.72 16.32
N PHE A 706 16.36 8.21 17.10
CA PHE A 706 16.53 8.31 18.55
C PHE A 706 16.68 6.93 19.20
N SER A 707 15.82 5.99 18.86
CA SER A 707 15.82 4.63 19.45
C SER A 707 17.07 3.83 19.07
N SER A 708 17.56 3.99 17.83
CA SER A 708 18.81 3.34 17.37
C SER A 708 20.04 3.84 18.12
N ILE A 709 20.07 5.11 18.55
CA ILE A 709 21.18 5.69 19.31
C ILE A 709 21.09 5.34 20.79
N TYR A 710 19.93 5.49 21.42
CA TYR A 710 19.80 5.42 22.87
C TYR A 710 19.21 4.11 23.38
N ILE A 711 18.19 3.55 22.74
CA ILE A 711 17.44 2.40 23.27
C ILE A 711 18.11 1.09 22.89
N SER A 712 18.28 0.83 21.59
CA SER A 712 18.83 -0.43 21.10
C SER A 712 20.24 -0.69 21.64
N ASN A 713 21.09 0.34 21.61
CA ASN A 713 22.49 0.22 22.07
C ASN A 713 22.60 0.07 23.59
N SER A 714 21.72 0.77 24.34
CA SER A 714 21.73 0.65 25.81
C SER A 714 21.27 -0.72 26.28
N LEU A 715 20.24 -1.26 25.63
CA LEU A 715 19.74 -2.59 25.96
C LEU A 715 20.76 -3.67 25.56
N TRP A 716 21.35 -3.56 24.36
CA TRP A 716 22.41 -4.45 23.92
C TRP A 716 23.60 -4.43 24.90
N LEU A 717 24.03 -3.25 25.35
CA LEU A 717 25.10 -3.09 26.32
C LEU A 717 24.79 -3.79 27.65
N MET A 718 23.54 -3.72 28.12
CA MET A 718 23.12 -4.43 29.34
C MET A 718 23.12 -5.95 29.16
N LEU A 719 22.55 -6.43 28.04
CA LEU A 719 22.44 -7.87 27.76
C LEU A 719 23.84 -8.50 27.54
N GLU A 720 24.71 -7.84 26.78
CA GLU A 720 26.04 -8.32 26.47
C GLU A 720 26.98 -8.23 27.72
N GLY A 721 26.81 -7.17 28.52
CA GLY A 721 27.49 -7.04 29.80
C GLY A 721 27.14 -8.18 30.77
N ARG A 722 25.86 -8.55 30.88
CA ARG A 722 25.38 -9.72 31.64
C ARG A 722 25.97 -11.02 31.10
N ARG A 723 26.08 -11.16 29.77
CA ARG A 723 26.70 -12.34 29.13
C ARG A 723 28.16 -12.49 29.46
N LEU A 724 28.92 -11.40 29.39
CA LEU A 724 30.36 -11.40 29.71
C LEU A 724 30.65 -11.58 31.22
N SER A 725 29.72 -11.19 32.09
CA SER A 725 29.85 -11.37 33.55
C SER A 725 29.57 -12.81 34.02
N LYS A 726 28.91 -13.64 33.17
CA LYS A 726 28.70 -15.06 33.51
C LYS A 726 30.04 -15.81 33.42
N PRO A 727 30.45 -16.59 34.46
CA PRO A 727 31.64 -17.40 34.37
C PRO A 727 31.55 -18.34 33.16
N LYS A 728 32.59 -18.36 32.34
CA LYS A 728 32.67 -19.34 31.25
C LYS A 728 32.54 -20.71 31.87
N LYS A 729 31.52 -21.50 31.53
CA LYS A 729 31.53 -22.93 31.79
C LYS A 729 32.81 -23.46 31.15
N GLU A 730 33.74 -23.94 31.96
CA GLU A 730 34.92 -24.67 31.48
C GLU A 730 34.36 -25.82 30.62
N VAL A 731 34.55 -25.73 29.33
CA VAL A 731 34.42 -26.90 28.47
C VAL A 731 35.55 -27.81 28.90
N LYS A 732 35.26 -28.78 29.76
CA LYS A 732 36.17 -29.89 30.02
C LYS A 732 36.51 -30.46 28.64
N LYS A 733 37.68 -30.12 28.11
CA LYS A 733 38.27 -30.85 27.02
C LYS A 733 38.29 -32.30 27.47
N LYS A 734 37.49 -33.16 26.87
CA LYS A 734 37.71 -34.59 26.89
C LYS A 734 39.13 -34.79 26.34
N ILE A 735 40.06 -34.98 27.24
CA ILE A 735 41.37 -35.53 26.89
C ILE A 735 41.02 -36.93 26.46
N GLU A 736 40.91 -37.16 25.16
CA GLU A 736 41.05 -38.50 24.59
C GLU A 736 42.46 -38.96 24.99
N LYS A 737 42.52 -39.87 25.94
CA LYS A 737 43.70 -40.66 26.16
C LYS A 737 43.91 -41.45 24.86
N GLU A 738 44.84 -40.99 24.03
CA GLU A 738 45.50 -41.87 23.06
C GLU A 738 46.16 -42.97 23.86
N GLU A 739 45.55 -44.15 23.91
CA GLU A 739 46.23 -45.40 24.24
C GLU A 739 47.26 -45.62 23.15
N MET A 740 48.51 -45.31 23.46
CA MET A 740 49.66 -45.81 22.68
C MET A 740 49.65 -47.33 22.74
N GLN A 741 49.06 -47.94 21.72
CA GLN A 741 49.33 -49.35 21.44
C GLN A 741 50.79 -49.47 20.93
N ILE A 742 51.68 -49.87 21.82
CA ILE A 742 52.99 -50.31 21.43
C ILE A 742 52.83 -51.66 20.74
N LYS A 743 52.92 -51.68 19.43
CA LYS A 743 53.00 -52.91 18.63
C LYS A 743 54.46 -53.45 18.76
N GLY A 744 54.59 -54.66 19.27
CA GLY A 744 55.68 -55.58 18.93
C GLY A 744 56.80 -55.62 19.93
N ILE A 745 56.71 -56.55 20.88
CA ILE A 745 57.82 -57.41 21.22
C ILE A 745 57.31 -58.81 21.46
N ASN A 746 57.53 -59.65 20.45
CA ASN A 746 57.47 -61.07 20.65
C ASN A 746 58.80 -61.51 21.20
N CYS A 747 58.83 -62.21 22.32
CA CYS A 747 59.72 -63.35 22.65
C CYS A 747 58.88 -64.42 23.28
#